data_10e7c1a59cd88185e9bfd8997ea78336
#
_entry.id   10e7c1a59cd88185e9bfd8997ea78336
#
_cell.length_a   1.000
_cell.length_b   1.000
_cell.length_c   1.000
_cell.angle_alpha   90.00
_cell.angle_beta   90.00
_cell.angle_gamma   90.00
#
_symmetry.space_group_name_H-M   'P 1'
#
loop_
_entity.id
_entity.type
_entity.pdbx_description
1 polymer ?
#
loop_
_entity_poly.entity_id
_entity_poly.type
_entity_poly.pdbx_seq_one_letter_code
_entity_poly.pdbx_strand_id
1 'polypeptide(L)'
;MSKGFQGAVLHGLGAKDHALTVTETQWRTSNMLRVTFHSDTILSTDGEAPAAWMRAWFPDPDGGSKQFQRGYTFAETDPSTGTLAVDFVIHHPMGPASWWAQNCQPGDTIEATRYGETDFTLLDPAPAGYLLLGDLASYPAITQLAAAVPAEVPVVVYLEKHADADEESPLPEGPNITAAWVESFPDGQGLAQAISGGDWEGWYAWVTGEVTATRHAKTVLQRDAHLNRGTLHAQGYWVAGRAMGKSRALQEAAETAAPAAADAPETPVTPTPEPAPQKKPSAGVLAPAKVPMIIAGVFQTLLSVLGIVPFVLFAELCRQLLNGADRDTVLGTGVAALLVMAASALGTTLLMLAMHLYDASYSATLRRRLMDKLARLPLGWFTSRRSSDVRTLVADDVAGMHYIVTHAVPDLVAAVVTPLAALIYLFTVDWRLALVLLLPIAAFIGVMVTIQSRERDRVVISQRNISTVTGQSQSFLANREVSQVFGEKSIVDLPGTLREVGAFVDTLQKDTGAAKIIAVMINRPTTVLGLLVVATWVLMLPGWVSVSDAIPFLVLGPSFGAQLVAISGGIGNLLVSLDGRAGLDLALTTPELPGPANRPAPAGHVVFDRVRFGYSPDREVLASFSLTLARGTVTAVVGPSGAGKSTVGALLARLWDPQGGSVSIDGTDIRDMTQDELYATVTILLQDVQLIHTTIRDNIALTAPDATDEQVVAAARAANIHDTIMNLPEGYDTVVTGDRLSGGERQRIGIARALLADTPVVVLDEATASADPDSEWAILTALDTLLKGRTVLMIAHRLHTVADADRIIVMDHGRITESGRHDELIAAEGTYASLWDRHQTSTHSTPEAH
;
A
#
# COMPACT_ATOMS: atom_id res chain seq x y z
N MET A 1 32.32 -8.71 0.78
CA MET A 1 30.86 -8.78 0.89
C MET A 1 30.25 -7.48 0.37
N SER A 2 29.09 -7.51 -0.29
CA SER A 2 28.59 -6.31 -0.99
C SER A 2 27.53 -5.62 -0.13
N LYS A 3 27.78 -4.36 0.22
CA LYS A 3 26.83 -3.45 0.90
C LYS A 3 25.70 -2.98 -0.03
N GLY A 4 25.73 -3.41 -1.31
CA GLY A 4 24.75 -3.06 -2.33
C GLY A 4 24.66 -1.56 -2.60
N PHE A 5 23.55 -1.14 -3.22
CA PHE A 5 23.33 0.27 -3.59
C PHE A 5 23.31 1.21 -2.37
N GLN A 6 22.83 0.74 -1.20
CA GLN A 6 22.79 1.56 0.01
C GLN A 6 24.19 1.94 0.51
N GLY A 7 25.15 1.00 0.50
CA GLY A 7 26.52 1.29 0.89
C GLY A 7 27.20 2.28 -0.08
N ALA A 8 26.98 2.12 -1.39
CA ALA A 8 27.53 3.03 -2.39
C ALA A 8 26.98 4.47 -2.25
N VAL A 9 25.69 4.61 -1.93
CA VAL A 9 25.08 5.92 -1.68
C VAL A 9 25.65 6.60 -0.44
N LEU A 10 25.81 5.86 0.68
CA LEU A 10 26.37 6.41 1.92
C LEU A 10 27.81 6.89 1.71
N HIS A 11 28.64 6.11 1.01
CA HIS A 11 30.02 6.52 0.66
C HIS A 11 30.04 7.76 -0.25
N GLY A 12 29.12 7.83 -1.24
CA GLY A 12 28.97 9.01 -2.12
C GLY A 12 28.57 10.27 -1.36
N LEU A 13 27.96 10.13 -0.18
CA LEU A 13 27.57 11.21 0.72
C LEU A 13 28.66 11.55 1.76
N GLY A 14 29.85 10.95 1.66
CA GLY A 14 30.96 11.21 2.56
C GLY A 14 30.96 10.40 3.88
N ALA A 15 30.07 9.42 3.99
CA ALA A 15 30.07 8.50 5.14
C ALA A 15 31.32 7.63 5.14
N LYS A 16 31.90 7.40 6.35
CA LYS A 16 33.08 6.56 6.52
C LYS A 16 32.68 5.23 7.16
N ASP A 17 33.31 4.16 6.72
CA ASP A 17 33.18 2.85 7.35
C ASP A 17 34.26 2.68 8.42
N HIS A 18 33.85 2.07 9.51
CA HIS A 18 34.67 1.78 10.67
C HIS A 18 34.59 0.29 10.96
N ALA A 19 35.71 -0.33 11.28
CA ALA A 19 35.73 -1.70 11.75
C ALA A 19 35.39 -1.74 13.24
N LEU A 20 34.48 -2.65 13.61
CA LEU A 20 34.13 -2.95 14.99
C LEU A 20 34.58 -4.38 15.30
N THR A 21 35.46 -4.57 16.29
CA THR A 21 35.90 -5.87 16.73
C THR A 21 35.23 -6.23 18.06
N VAL A 22 34.55 -7.36 18.12
CA VAL A 22 33.93 -7.85 19.36
C VAL A 22 34.98 -8.12 20.39
N THR A 23 34.85 -7.58 21.60
CA THR A 23 35.71 -7.82 22.72
C THR A 23 35.05 -8.68 23.78
N GLU A 24 33.74 -8.50 23.99
CA GLU A 24 32.98 -9.23 25.01
C GLU A 24 31.50 -9.33 24.59
N THR A 25 30.83 -10.40 25.07
CA THR A 25 29.38 -10.57 24.97
C THR A 25 28.80 -10.91 26.33
N GLN A 26 27.75 -10.22 26.77
CA GLN A 26 27.12 -10.41 28.07
C GLN A 26 25.59 -10.32 27.97
N TRP A 27 24.90 -11.34 28.47
CA TRP A 27 23.46 -11.26 28.66
C TRP A 27 23.12 -10.30 29.80
N ARG A 28 22.31 -9.28 29.48
CA ARG A 28 21.80 -8.30 30.44
C ARG A 28 20.48 -8.75 31.04
N THR A 29 19.63 -9.35 30.23
CA THR A 29 18.34 -9.96 30.59
C THR A 29 18.18 -11.22 29.77
N SER A 30 17.06 -11.93 29.94
CA SER A 30 16.80 -13.17 29.20
C SER A 30 16.61 -12.92 27.68
N ASN A 31 16.30 -11.67 27.26
CA ASN A 31 16.09 -11.29 25.86
C ASN A 31 16.94 -10.11 25.37
N MET A 32 17.89 -9.62 26.18
CA MET A 32 18.82 -8.56 25.82
C MET A 32 20.26 -8.98 25.95
N LEU A 33 21.01 -8.98 24.85
CA LEU A 33 22.41 -9.31 24.75
C LEU A 33 23.25 -8.05 24.49
N ARG A 34 24.16 -7.73 25.38
CA ARG A 34 25.15 -6.67 25.18
C ARG A 34 26.36 -7.24 24.45
N VAL A 35 26.79 -6.58 23.39
CA VAL A 35 28.05 -6.83 22.69
C VAL A 35 28.92 -5.61 22.80
N THR A 36 30.12 -5.82 23.37
CA THR A 36 31.15 -4.78 23.50
C THR A 36 32.12 -4.89 22.33
N PHE A 37 32.42 -3.75 21.75
CA PHE A 37 33.32 -3.64 20.61
C PHE A 37 34.48 -2.71 20.91
N HIS A 38 35.57 -2.91 20.17
CA HIS A 38 36.69 -1.98 20.07
C HIS A 38 36.75 -1.41 18.66
N SER A 39 36.96 -0.08 18.54
CA SER A 39 37.18 0.60 17.28
C SER A 39 38.04 1.85 17.48
N ASP A 40 39.09 1.98 16.68
CA ASP A 40 40.02 3.13 16.76
C ASP A 40 39.45 4.42 16.15
N THR A 41 38.32 4.33 15.41
CA THR A 41 37.95 5.42 14.49
C THR A 41 36.48 5.84 14.53
N ILE A 42 35.58 5.09 15.22
CA ILE A 42 34.13 5.36 15.18
C ILE A 42 33.70 6.38 16.22
N LEU A 43 34.36 6.43 17.39
CA LEU A 43 34.00 7.32 18.47
C LEU A 43 34.56 8.73 18.24
N SER A 44 33.83 9.76 18.69
CA SER A 44 34.30 11.14 18.73
C SER A 44 35.24 11.34 19.92
N THR A 45 36.32 12.11 19.70
CA THR A 45 37.29 12.44 20.75
C THR A 45 36.69 13.26 21.90
N ASP A 46 35.64 14.03 21.62
CA ASP A 46 34.96 14.92 22.56
C ASP A 46 33.79 14.22 23.31
N GLY A 47 33.63 12.90 23.11
CA GLY A 47 32.53 12.11 23.63
C GLY A 47 31.30 12.07 22.69
N GLU A 48 30.35 11.21 23.02
CA GLU A 48 29.14 11.01 22.21
C GLU A 48 27.96 11.76 22.83
N ALA A 49 27.12 12.34 21.98
CA ALA A 49 25.86 12.94 22.41
C ALA A 49 24.89 11.86 22.93
N PRO A 50 23.98 12.18 23.86
CA PRO A 50 22.92 11.24 24.26
C PRO A 50 22.13 10.73 23.06
N ALA A 51 21.84 9.41 23.05
CA ALA A 51 21.18 8.71 21.96
C ALA A 51 21.95 8.70 20.61
N ALA A 52 23.26 8.96 20.60
CA ALA A 52 24.13 8.78 19.44
C ALA A 52 24.08 7.35 18.94
N TRP A 53 24.10 7.17 17.62
CA TRP A 53 23.88 5.88 16.99
C TRP A 53 24.73 5.66 15.74
N MET A 54 24.82 4.40 15.31
CA MET A 54 25.55 3.99 14.10
C MET A 54 24.70 3.07 13.22
N ARG A 55 25.14 2.85 11.99
CA ARG A 55 24.60 1.85 11.06
C ARG A 55 25.55 0.67 10.98
N ALA A 56 25.26 -0.43 11.64
CA ALA A 56 26.03 -1.65 11.58
C ALA A 56 25.60 -2.54 10.40
N TRP A 57 26.56 -3.23 9.77
CA TRP A 57 26.37 -4.10 8.61
C TRP A 57 26.54 -5.55 9.00
N PHE A 58 25.45 -6.30 8.98
CA PHE A 58 25.43 -7.70 9.39
C PHE A 58 25.50 -8.64 8.19
N PRO A 59 26.25 -9.74 8.27
CA PRO A 59 26.29 -10.76 7.24
C PRO A 59 24.94 -11.42 7.05
N ASP A 60 24.75 -12.03 5.88
CA ASP A 60 23.56 -12.83 5.58
C ASP A 60 23.59 -14.14 6.40
N PRO A 61 22.60 -14.42 7.24
CA PRO A 61 22.52 -15.67 8.01
C PRO A 61 22.55 -16.92 7.12
N ASP A 62 22.07 -16.80 5.88
CA ASP A 62 22.01 -17.92 4.91
C ASP A 62 23.34 -18.09 4.14
N GLY A 63 24.42 -17.39 4.53
CA GLY A 63 25.73 -17.48 3.91
C GLY A 63 25.85 -16.76 2.56
N GLY A 64 24.89 -15.91 2.19
CA GLY A 64 24.93 -15.07 1.01
C GLY A 64 26.01 -13.98 1.08
N SER A 65 26.33 -13.37 -0.07
CA SER A 65 27.33 -12.29 -0.15
C SER A 65 26.79 -10.90 0.24
N LYS A 66 25.50 -10.78 0.55
CA LYS A 66 24.81 -9.54 0.90
C LYS A 66 25.00 -9.21 2.38
N GLN A 67 25.17 -7.91 2.68
CA GLN A 67 25.14 -7.41 4.06
C GLN A 67 23.83 -6.64 4.30
N PHE A 68 23.33 -6.73 5.55
CA PHE A 68 22.10 -6.08 6.00
C PHE A 68 22.43 -4.95 6.98
N GLN A 69 21.94 -3.75 6.67
CA GLN A 69 22.14 -2.58 7.52
C GLN A 69 21.10 -2.50 8.64
N ARG A 70 21.53 -2.17 9.88
CA ARG A 70 20.68 -1.84 11.02
C ARG A 70 21.24 -0.67 11.80
N GLY A 71 20.35 0.19 12.31
CA GLY A 71 20.70 1.25 13.24
C GLY A 71 20.77 0.73 14.67
N TYR A 72 21.81 1.11 15.40
CA TYR A 72 21.96 0.81 16.82
C TYR A 72 22.48 2.02 17.59
N THR A 73 21.84 2.32 18.71
CA THR A 73 22.30 3.33 19.66
C THR A 73 23.48 2.80 20.44
N PHE A 74 24.49 3.61 20.69
CA PHE A 74 25.57 3.28 21.62
C PHE A 74 25.00 3.19 23.03
N ALA A 75 25.09 2.03 23.66
CA ALA A 75 24.63 1.86 25.05
C ALA A 75 25.62 2.45 26.03
N GLU A 76 26.92 2.25 25.79
CA GLU A 76 28.05 2.79 26.55
C GLU A 76 29.19 3.11 25.60
N THR A 77 29.98 4.14 25.90
CA THR A 77 31.15 4.54 25.10
C THR A 77 32.28 5.02 25.98
N ASP A 78 33.52 4.59 25.65
CA ASP A 78 34.74 5.14 26.22
C ASP A 78 35.70 5.53 25.10
N PRO A 79 35.72 6.81 24.70
CA PRO A 79 36.61 7.29 23.65
C PRO A 79 38.12 7.11 23.99
N SER A 80 38.47 7.07 25.26
CA SER A 80 39.89 6.95 25.70
C SER A 80 40.49 5.55 25.42
N THR A 81 39.65 4.52 25.44
CA THR A 81 40.00 3.14 25.10
C THR A 81 39.51 2.66 23.76
N GLY A 82 38.72 3.49 23.02
CA GLY A 82 38.08 3.08 21.80
C GLY A 82 37.00 2.01 21.98
N THR A 83 36.45 1.89 23.19
CA THR A 83 35.47 0.85 23.53
C THR A 83 34.04 1.41 23.42
N LEU A 84 33.14 0.61 22.87
CA LEU A 84 31.71 0.92 22.77
C LEU A 84 30.89 -0.36 23.02
N ALA A 85 29.70 -0.20 23.58
CA ALA A 85 28.75 -1.28 23.79
C ALA A 85 27.43 -1.03 23.09
N VAL A 86 26.81 -2.09 22.60
CA VAL A 86 25.51 -2.09 21.92
C VAL A 86 24.63 -3.17 22.53
N ASP A 87 23.40 -2.84 22.83
CA ASP A 87 22.40 -3.76 23.34
C ASP A 87 21.52 -4.29 22.20
N PHE A 88 21.50 -5.61 22.02
CA PHE A 88 20.73 -6.31 21.01
C PHE A 88 19.50 -6.95 21.66
N VAL A 89 18.31 -6.55 21.22
CA VAL A 89 17.08 -7.25 21.58
C VAL A 89 16.97 -8.52 20.75
N ILE A 90 16.91 -9.66 21.43
CA ILE A 90 16.79 -10.97 20.80
C ILE A 90 15.32 -11.36 20.79
N HIS A 91 14.78 -11.48 19.60
CA HIS A 91 13.36 -11.76 19.35
C HIS A 91 13.19 -12.89 18.33
N HIS A 92 12.08 -13.59 18.39
CA HIS A 92 11.71 -14.60 17.41
C HIS A 92 10.52 -14.11 16.55
N PRO A 93 10.56 -14.26 15.21
CA PRO A 93 11.66 -14.80 14.39
C PRO A 93 12.89 -13.87 14.38
N MET A 94 14.09 -14.45 14.41
CA MET A 94 15.33 -13.69 14.46
C MET A 94 15.64 -13.02 13.12
N GLY A 95 16.02 -11.74 13.18
CA GLY A 95 16.59 -11.03 12.03
C GLY A 95 18.11 -11.23 11.94
N PRO A 96 18.77 -10.75 10.85
CA PRO A 96 20.22 -10.90 10.65
C PRO A 96 21.07 -10.37 11.81
N ALA A 97 20.65 -9.27 12.44
CA ALA A 97 21.39 -8.67 13.55
C ALA A 97 21.27 -9.50 14.86
N SER A 98 20.05 -9.92 15.22
CA SER A 98 19.81 -10.77 16.40
C SER A 98 20.49 -12.14 16.25
N TRP A 99 20.44 -12.71 15.03
CA TRP A 99 21.13 -13.95 14.72
C TRP A 99 22.66 -13.79 14.86
N TRP A 100 23.22 -12.72 14.28
CA TRP A 100 24.65 -12.47 14.36
C TRP A 100 25.10 -12.24 15.81
N ALA A 101 24.37 -11.41 16.57
CA ALA A 101 24.71 -11.11 17.96
C ALA A 101 24.73 -12.36 18.86
N GLN A 102 23.82 -13.31 18.66
CA GLN A 102 23.80 -14.57 19.39
C GLN A 102 24.97 -15.52 19.04
N ASN A 103 25.52 -15.40 17.83
CA ASN A 103 26.56 -16.32 17.35
C ASN A 103 27.95 -15.69 17.30
N CYS A 104 28.11 -14.40 17.56
CA CYS A 104 29.39 -13.73 17.52
C CYS A 104 30.25 -14.11 18.74
N GLN A 105 31.58 -14.10 18.54
CA GLN A 105 32.59 -14.40 19.55
C GLN A 105 33.61 -13.25 19.63
N PRO A 106 34.31 -13.10 20.76
CA PRO A 106 35.43 -12.17 20.86
C PRO A 106 36.45 -12.39 19.74
N GLY A 107 36.81 -11.31 19.05
CA GLY A 107 37.64 -11.31 17.84
C GLY A 107 36.88 -11.23 16.52
N ASP A 108 35.56 -11.47 16.49
CA ASP A 108 34.74 -11.28 15.31
C ASP A 108 34.65 -9.79 14.94
N THR A 109 34.56 -9.51 13.64
CA THR A 109 34.49 -8.14 13.15
C THR A 109 33.27 -7.89 12.27
N ILE A 110 32.64 -6.73 12.46
CA ILE A 110 31.65 -6.17 11.53
C ILE A 110 32.05 -4.76 11.12
N GLU A 111 31.43 -4.28 10.06
CA GLU A 111 31.60 -2.88 9.64
C GLU A 111 30.44 -2.04 10.14
N ALA A 112 30.73 -0.82 10.56
CA ALA A 112 29.72 0.18 10.88
C ALA A 112 29.98 1.47 10.11
N THR A 113 28.92 2.15 9.70
CA THR A 113 28.98 3.43 9.01
C THR A 113 28.37 4.50 9.91
N ARG A 114 29.11 5.57 10.17
CA ARG A 114 28.58 6.75 10.86
C ARG A 114 28.16 7.79 9.82
N TYR A 115 26.90 8.15 9.82
CA TYR A 115 26.34 9.17 8.94
C TYR A 115 24.98 9.65 9.46
N GLY A 116 24.87 10.98 9.67
CA GLY A 116 23.69 11.63 10.24
C GLY A 116 23.67 11.46 11.77
N GLU A 117 23.89 12.54 12.47
CA GLU A 117 23.78 12.59 13.92
C GLU A 117 22.36 12.97 14.30
N THR A 118 21.83 12.32 15.35
CA THR A 118 20.61 12.80 16.00
C THR A 118 21.11 13.68 17.13
N ASP A 119 21.22 14.98 16.87
CA ASP A 119 21.63 15.94 17.89
C ASP A 119 20.48 16.13 18.87
N PHE A 120 20.45 15.33 19.93
CA PHE A 120 19.65 15.71 21.09
C PHE A 120 20.39 16.84 21.79
N THR A 121 19.77 18.03 21.73
CA THR A 121 20.20 19.16 22.51
C THR A 121 19.10 19.52 23.51
N LEU A 122 19.49 19.76 24.77
CA LEU A 122 18.57 20.31 25.75
C LEU A 122 18.03 21.63 25.23
N LEU A 123 16.70 21.81 25.29
CA LEU A 123 16.07 23.04 24.83
C LEU A 123 16.37 24.21 25.79
N ASP A 124 16.63 25.37 25.22
CA ASP A 124 16.77 26.64 25.95
C ASP A 124 15.79 27.67 25.33
N PRO A 125 14.78 28.15 26.08
CA PRO A 125 14.48 27.83 27.48
C PRO A 125 14.01 26.37 27.67
N ALA A 126 14.27 25.84 28.90
CA ALA A 126 13.86 24.50 29.25
C ALA A 126 12.34 24.32 29.15
N PRO A 127 11.85 23.19 28.64
CA PRO A 127 10.41 22.88 28.58
C PRO A 127 9.85 22.61 30.00
N ALA A 128 8.52 22.54 30.11
CA ALA A 128 7.85 22.18 31.38
C ALA A 128 8.26 20.78 31.89
N GLY A 129 8.67 19.90 31.00
CA GLY A 129 9.19 18.56 31.29
C GLY A 129 9.57 17.81 30.03
N TYR A 130 10.18 16.62 30.19
CA TYR A 130 10.50 15.70 29.11
C TYR A 130 9.65 14.42 29.23
N LEU A 131 8.94 14.06 28.14
CA LEU A 131 8.17 12.83 28.02
C LEU A 131 8.90 11.88 27.08
N LEU A 132 9.43 10.78 27.59
CA LEU A 132 10.21 9.79 26.86
C LEU A 132 9.40 8.51 26.70
N LEU A 133 9.05 8.17 25.47
CA LEU A 133 8.20 7.03 25.15
C LEU A 133 8.94 6.05 24.25
N GLY A 134 8.88 4.75 24.57
CA GLY A 134 9.54 3.76 23.74
C GLY A 134 9.25 2.33 24.13
N ASP A 135 10.15 1.45 23.71
CA ASP A 135 10.18 0.02 24.00
C ASP A 135 11.61 -0.45 24.26
N LEU A 136 11.82 -1.76 24.39
CA LEU A 136 13.14 -2.31 24.67
C LEU A 136 14.18 -2.01 23.57
N ALA A 137 13.74 -1.85 22.29
CA ALA A 137 14.65 -1.49 21.18
C ALA A 137 15.18 -0.04 21.30
N SER A 138 14.42 0.82 21.97
CA SER A 138 14.79 2.23 22.21
C SER A 138 15.35 2.48 23.61
N TYR A 139 15.38 1.45 24.46
CA TYR A 139 15.81 1.54 25.86
C TYR A 139 17.17 2.23 26.06
N PRO A 140 18.27 1.92 25.30
CA PRO A 140 19.55 2.62 25.49
C PRO A 140 19.47 4.12 25.22
N ALA A 141 18.67 4.54 24.22
CA ALA A 141 18.47 5.96 23.93
C ALA A 141 17.68 6.65 25.05
N ILE A 142 16.57 6.07 25.48
CA ILE A 142 15.69 6.62 26.51
C ILE A 142 16.41 6.76 27.86
N THR A 143 17.21 5.78 28.26
CA THR A 143 17.97 5.85 29.50
C THR A 143 19.03 6.96 29.50
N GLN A 144 19.72 7.15 28.38
CA GLN A 144 20.70 8.23 28.21
C GLN A 144 20.03 9.60 28.20
N LEU A 145 18.89 9.73 27.48
CA LEU A 145 18.13 10.99 27.43
C LEU A 145 17.62 11.36 28.83
N ALA A 146 17.05 10.40 29.57
CA ALA A 146 16.56 10.63 30.92
C ALA A 146 17.69 11.08 31.86
N ALA A 147 18.89 10.48 31.76
CA ALA A 147 20.06 10.84 32.57
C ALA A 147 20.65 12.22 32.17
N ALA A 148 20.46 12.67 30.94
CA ALA A 148 20.98 13.95 30.46
C ALA A 148 20.14 15.16 30.88
N VAL A 149 18.88 14.97 31.31
CA VAL A 149 17.98 16.06 31.74
C VAL A 149 18.38 16.54 33.14
N PRO A 150 18.51 17.88 33.36
CA PRO A 150 18.79 18.43 34.66
C PRO A 150 17.75 18.05 35.74
N ALA A 151 18.20 17.85 36.98
CA ALA A 151 17.35 17.37 38.08
C ALA A 151 16.18 18.28 38.44
N GLU A 152 16.20 19.54 38.00
CA GLU A 152 15.15 20.52 38.19
C GLU A 152 13.99 20.39 37.20
N VAL A 153 14.17 19.63 36.12
CA VAL A 153 13.16 19.46 35.05
C VAL A 153 12.55 18.06 35.14
N PRO A 154 11.24 17.92 35.27
CA PRO A 154 10.60 16.62 35.40
C PRO A 154 10.74 15.78 34.13
N VAL A 155 10.94 14.48 34.30
CA VAL A 155 11.01 13.48 33.22
C VAL A 155 10.00 12.37 33.48
N VAL A 156 9.16 12.09 32.49
CA VAL A 156 8.23 10.96 32.52
C VAL A 156 8.65 9.97 31.45
N VAL A 157 8.78 8.70 31.82
CA VAL A 157 9.20 7.63 30.93
C VAL A 157 8.14 6.54 30.91
N TYR A 158 7.63 6.21 29.72
CA TYR A 158 6.81 5.01 29.50
C TYR A 158 7.49 4.10 28.50
N LEU A 159 7.72 2.84 28.92
CA LEU A 159 8.28 1.79 28.07
C LEU A 159 7.22 0.73 27.81
N GLU A 160 6.91 0.46 26.55
CA GLU A 160 5.96 -0.56 26.15
C GLU A 160 6.62 -1.93 26.15
N LYS A 161 6.04 -2.90 26.87
CA LYS A 161 6.54 -4.27 26.90
C LYS A 161 5.87 -5.12 25.84
N HIS A 162 6.67 -5.88 25.11
CA HIS A 162 6.22 -6.82 24.09
C HIS A 162 6.42 -8.28 24.49
N ALA A 163 7.18 -8.51 25.57
CA ALA A 163 7.39 -9.80 26.21
C ALA A 163 7.55 -9.63 27.73
N ASP A 164 7.22 -10.64 28.52
CA ASP A 164 7.38 -10.60 29.97
C ASP A 164 8.84 -10.36 30.39
N ALA A 165 9.80 -10.84 29.59
CA ALA A 165 11.23 -10.63 29.79
C ALA A 165 11.68 -9.17 29.65
N ASP A 166 10.88 -8.29 29.05
CA ASP A 166 11.25 -6.88 28.88
C ASP A 166 11.34 -6.16 30.25
N GLU A 167 10.50 -6.56 31.22
CA GLU A 167 10.48 -6.01 32.57
C GLU A 167 11.74 -6.39 33.40
N GLU A 168 12.58 -7.34 32.94
CA GLU A 168 13.85 -7.62 33.55
C GLU A 168 14.85 -6.45 33.42
N SER A 169 14.62 -5.55 32.45
CA SER A 169 15.40 -4.32 32.26
C SER A 169 14.99 -3.26 33.29
N PRO A 170 15.91 -2.72 34.09
CA PRO A 170 15.58 -1.76 35.14
C PRO A 170 15.10 -0.45 34.53
N LEU A 171 14.02 0.12 35.07
CA LEU A 171 13.55 1.44 34.65
C LEU A 171 14.56 2.53 35.01
N PRO A 172 14.65 3.64 34.23
CA PRO A 172 15.50 4.76 34.61
C PRO A 172 15.08 5.34 35.97
N GLU A 173 16.05 5.58 36.83
CA GLU A 173 15.84 6.13 38.18
C GLU A 173 16.51 7.49 38.33
N GLY A 174 15.86 8.40 39.09
CA GLY A 174 16.39 9.74 39.41
C GLY A 174 15.38 10.58 40.20
N PRO A 175 15.82 11.65 40.87
CA PRO A 175 14.95 12.47 41.73
C PRO A 175 13.83 13.19 40.96
N ASN A 176 14.01 13.36 39.65
CA ASN A 176 13.08 14.02 38.73
C ASN A 176 12.44 13.06 37.74
N ILE A 177 12.72 11.75 37.81
CA ILE A 177 12.28 10.75 36.86
C ILE A 177 11.11 9.94 37.44
N THR A 178 10.03 9.85 36.66
CA THR A 178 8.92 8.93 36.91
C THR A 178 8.85 7.96 35.72
N ALA A 179 9.10 6.69 35.96
CA ALA A 179 9.17 5.67 34.90
C ALA A 179 8.21 4.51 35.18
N ALA A 180 7.61 3.97 34.12
CA ALA A 180 6.74 2.79 34.21
C ALA A 180 6.79 1.96 32.93
N TRP A 181 6.63 0.62 33.07
CA TRP A 181 6.29 -0.27 31.97
C TRP A 181 4.79 -0.17 31.68
N VAL A 182 4.43 -0.20 30.39
CA VAL A 182 3.05 -0.22 29.92
C VAL A 182 2.80 -1.43 29.03
N GLU A 183 1.59 -1.98 29.08
CA GLU A 183 1.23 -3.13 28.28
C GLU A 183 1.17 -2.76 26.78
N SER A 184 1.68 -3.63 25.92
CA SER A 184 1.44 -3.51 24.49
C SER A 184 0.08 -4.10 24.13
N PHE A 185 -0.58 -3.47 23.16
CA PHE A 185 -1.83 -3.96 22.59
C PHE A 185 -1.61 -4.31 21.12
N PRO A 186 -2.33 -5.31 20.57
CA PRO A 186 -2.19 -5.70 19.16
C PRO A 186 -2.42 -4.56 18.15
N ASP A 187 -3.18 -3.54 18.54
CA ASP A 187 -3.45 -2.33 17.74
C ASP A 187 -2.41 -1.22 17.95
N GLY A 188 -1.38 -1.43 18.81
CA GLY A 188 -0.31 -0.49 19.11
C GLY A 188 -0.77 0.75 19.87
N GLN A 189 -1.84 0.66 20.68
CA GLN A 189 -2.36 1.79 21.45
C GLN A 189 -1.80 1.91 22.87
N GLY A 190 -0.90 1.03 23.32
CA GLY A 190 -0.38 1.00 24.69
C GLY A 190 0.19 2.34 25.14
N LEU A 191 1.19 2.86 24.43
CA LEU A 191 1.79 4.17 24.73
C LEU A 191 0.76 5.31 24.60
N ALA A 192 -0.11 5.26 23.60
CA ALA A 192 -1.14 6.28 23.39
C ALA A 192 -2.15 6.34 24.55
N GLN A 193 -2.54 5.18 25.10
CA GLN A 193 -3.41 5.12 26.26
C GLN A 193 -2.72 5.60 27.55
N ALA A 194 -1.45 5.24 27.73
CA ALA A 194 -0.68 5.67 28.92
C ALA A 194 -0.53 7.19 29.02
N ILE A 195 -0.48 7.90 27.89
CA ILE A 195 -0.35 9.37 27.85
C ILE A 195 -1.70 10.10 27.74
N SER A 196 -2.79 9.38 27.50
CA SER A 196 -4.14 9.97 27.34
C SER A 196 -4.61 10.58 28.65
N GLY A 197 -5.08 11.85 28.60
CA GLY A 197 -5.58 12.56 29.78
C GLY A 197 -4.51 13.21 30.67
N GLY A 198 -3.23 13.07 30.33
CA GLY A 198 -2.14 13.82 30.94
C GLY A 198 -2.06 15.26 30.38
N ASP A 199 -1.61 16.19 31.22
CA ASP A 199 -1.32 17.57 30.79
C ASP A 199 0.14 17.66 30.30
N TRP A 200 0.31 17.62 28.99
CA TRP A 200 1.61 17.65 28.32
C TRP A 200 1.86 18.99 27.60
N GLU A 201 1.09 20.02 27.87
CA GLU A 201 1.29 21.32 27.26
C GLU A 201 2.62 21.94 27.73
N GLY A 202 3.43 22.40 26.79
CA GLY A 202 4.76 22.95 27.08
C GLY A 202 5.86 21.89 27.32
N TRP A 203 5.56 20.58 27.21
CA TRP A 203 6.54 19.52 27.36
C TRP A 203 7.29 19.27 26.03
N TYR A 204 8.48 18.67 26.14
CA TYR A 204 9.17 18.07 24.99
C TYR A 204 8.97 16.56 25.02
N ALA A 205 8.55 15.97 23.90
CA ALA A 205 8.34 14.55 23.81
C ALA A 205 9.31 13.87 22.82
N TRP A 206 9.90 12.75 23.26
CA TRP A 206 10.70 11.85 22.44
C TRP A 206 10.00 10.48 22.37
N VAL A 207 9.58 10.08 21.18
CA VAL A 207 8.77 8.88 20.96
C VAL A 207 9.49 7.96 19.97
N THR A 208 9.92 6.79 20.42
CA THR A 208 10.67 5.82 19.59
C THR A 208 10.20 4.40 19.90
N GLY A 209 10.44 3.44 18.99
CA GLY A 209 10.07 2.04 19.19
C GLY A 209 9.30 1.45 18.02
N GLU A 210 8.27 0.63 18.29
CA GLU A 210 7.42 0.04 17.26
C GLU A 210 6.68 1.15 16.47
N VAL A 211 6.62 0.97 15.13
CA VAL A 211 6.11 2.03 14.21
C VAL A 211 4.65 2.41 14.48
N THR A 212 3.78 1.44 14.79
CA THR A 212 2.35 1.69 15.01
C THR A 212 2.12 2.39 16.35
N ALA A 213 2.77 1.93 17.42
CA ALA A 213 2.74 2.53 18.74
C ALA A 213 3.28 3.98 18.71
N THR A 214 4.43 4.18 18.08
CA THR A 214 5.01 5.53 17.85
C THR A 214 4.05 6.47 17.12
N ARG A 215 3.33 5.98 16.10
CA ARG A 215 2.35 6.78 15.33
C ARG A 215 1.15 7.18 16.19
N HIS A 216 0.60 6.25 16.98
CA HIS A 216 -0.54 6.53 17.84
C HIS A 216 -0.18 7.51 18.95
N ALA A 217 0.92 7.30 19.67
CA ALA A 217 1.41 8.22 20.70
C ALA A 217 1.64 9.63 20.12
N LYS A 218 2.32 9.73 18.96
CA LYS A 218 2.49 10.99 18.25
C LYS A 218 1.17 11.69 17.94
N THR A 219 0.15 10.94 17.49
CA THR A 219 -1.16 11.52 17.15
C THR A 219 -1.86 12.09 18.38
N VAL A 220 -1.81 11.41 19.52
CA VAL A 220 -2.34 11.89 20.80
C VAL A 220 -1.64 13.18 21.23
N LEU A 221 -0.30 13.20 21.23
CA LEU A 221 0.49 14.37 21.64
C LEU A 221 0.26 15.60 20.74
N GLN A 222 0.11 15.38 19.45
CA GLN A 222 -0.20 16.47 18.52
C GLN A 222 -1.64 17.00 18.66
N ARG A 223 -2.60 16.12 18.94
CA ARG A 223 -4.01 16.49 19.07
C ARG A 223 -4.31 17.13 20.41
N ASP A 224 -3.85 16.53 21.51
CA ASP A 224 -4.29 16.86 22.86
C ASP A 224 -3.33 17.82 23.58
N ALA A 225 -2.02 17.76 23.28
CA ALA A 225 -1.00 18.63 23.87
C ALA A 225 -0.40 19.66 22.88
N HIS A 226 -0.90 19.72 21.65
CA HIS A 226 -0.47 20.66 20.59
C HIS A 226 1.05 20.66 20.31
N LEU A 227 1.74 19.53 20.58
CA LEU A 227 3.17 19.43 20.34
C LEU A 227 3.48 19.48 18.84
N ASN A 228 4.50 20.22 18.48
CA ASN A 228 4.91 20.46 17.09
C ASN A 228 6.32 19.91 16.80
N ARG A 229 6.86 20.13 15.60
CA ARG A 229 8.19 19.64 15.20
C ARG A 229 9.35 20.12 16.06
N GLY A 230 9.21 21.25 16.79
CA GLY A 230 10.24 21.75 17.70
C GLY A 230 10.18 21.10 19.08
N THR A 231 9.03 20.53 19.46
CA THR A 231 8.77 19.96 20.79
C THR A 231 8.44 18.46 20.76
N LEU A 232 8.43 17.83 19.59
CA LEU A 232 8.12 16.41 19.41
C LEU A 232 9.06 15.74 18.42
N HIS A 233 9.94 14.86 18.93
CA HIS A 233 10.68 13.91 18.13
C HIS A 233 9.91 12.58 18.10
N ALA A 234 9.64 12.01 16.92
CA ALA A 234 8.94 10.73 16.80
C ALA A 234 9.52 9.89 15.65
N GLN A 235 10.10 8.75 15.98
CA GLN A 235 10.77 7.86 15.02
C GLN A 235 10.52 6.38 15.34
N GLY A 236 9.90 5.66 14.39
CA GLY A 236 9.74 4.21 14.51
C GLY A 236 11.03 3.46 14.18
N TYR A 237 11.43 2.51 15.02
CA TYR A 237 12.65 1.73 14.90
C TYR A 237 12.41 0.36 14.24
N TRP A 238 11.25 -0.25 14.45
CA TRP A 238 10.92 -1.57 13.94
C TRP A 238 9.40 -1.70 13.66
N VAL A 239 8.99 -2.78 12.98
CA VAL A 239 7.59 -3.05 12.62
C VAL A 239 7.22 -4.43 13.12
N ALA A 240 6.18 -4.55 13.93
CA ALA A 240 5.67 -5.82 14.45
C ALA A 240 5.29 -6.78 13.31
N GLY A 241 5.65 -8.06 13.46
CA GLY A 241 5.35 -9.10 12.48
C GLY A 241 6.15 -9.03 11.17
N ARG A 242 7.14 -8.11 11.04
CA ARG A 242 8.03 -8.04 9.88
C ARG A 242 9.49 -8.23 10.28
N ALA A 243 10.07 -9.38 9.91
CA ALA A 243 11.52 -9.51 9.89
C ALA A 243 12.08 -8.52 8.85
N MET A 244 12.76 -7.48 9.30
CA MET A 244 13.41 -6.50 8.43
C MET A 244 14.66 -7.12 7.81
N GLY A 245 14.52 -7.62 6.58
CA GLY A 245 15.56 -8.29 5.81
C GLY A 245 15.09 -9.68 5.41
N LYS A 246 14.71 -9.87 4.17
CA LYS A 246 14.18 -11.15 3.66
C LYS A 246 15.27 -12.21 3.67
N SER A 247 15.20 -13.15 4.61
CA SER A 247 15.65 -14.51 4.40
C SER A 247 14.42 -15.43 4.45
N ARG A 248 14.16 -16.11 3.34
CA ARG A 248 13.02 -17.03 3.18
C ARG A 248 13.17 -18.25 4.10
N ALA A 249 14.40 -18.69 4.33
CA ALA A 249 14.73 -19.82 5.19
C ALA A 249 14.51 -19.55 6.69
N LEU A 250 14.68 -18.29 7.15
CA LEU A 250 14.40 -17.92 8.54
C LEU A 250 12.89 -17.80 8.81
N GLN A 251 12.09 -17.49 7.80
CA GLN A 251 10.63 -17.53 7.90
C GLN A 251 10.11 -18.97 7.98
N GLU A 252 10.64 -19.88 7.15
CA GLU A 252 10.30 -21.31 7.17
C GLU A 252 10.77 -22.00 8.47
N ALA A 253 11.93 -21.61 9.04
CA ALA A 253 12.41 -22.11 10.32
C ALA A 253 11.60 -21.59 11.53
N ALA A 254 11.04 -20.38 11.44
CA ALA A 254 10.17 -19.82 12.49
C ALA A 254 8.77 -20.46 12.49
N GLU A 255 8.26 -20.83 11.32
CA GLU A 255 7.00 -21.59 11.18
C GLU A 255 7.14 -23.05 11.69
N THR A 256 8.34 -23.63 11.66
CA THR A 256 8.64 -24.98 12.19
C THR A 256 9.03 -24.99 13.67
N ALA A 257 9.33 -23.86 14.28
CA ALA A 257 9.81 -23.75 15.69
C ALA A 257 8.70 -23.30 16.67
N ALA A 258 7.43 -23.27 16.28
CA ALA A 258 6.34 -23.06 17.25
C ALA A 258 6.25 -24.24 18.23
N PRO A 259 6.18 -24.01 19.56
CA PRO A 259 6.22 -25.08 20.54
C PRO A 259 4.99 -26.00 20.39
N ALA A 260 5.28 -27.29 20.24
CA ALA A 260 4.28 -28.34 20.25
C ALA A 260 3.56 -28.38 21.60
N ALA A 261 2.28 -28.05 21.60
CA ALA A 261 1.41 -28.30 22.75
C ALA A 261 1.25 -29.83 22.91
N ALA A 262 1.44 -30.28 24.13
CA ALA A 262 1.53 -31.67 24.53
C ALA A 262 0.24 -32.48 24.31
N ASP A 263 0.45 -33.68 23.79
CA ASP A 263 -0.28 -34.95 23.90
C ASP A 263 -1.78 -34.97 24.22
N ALA A 264 -2.58 -35.24 23.20
CA ALA A 264 -3.76 -36.09 23.32
C ALA A 264 -3.74 -37.13 22.16
N PRO A 265 -4.19 -38.38 22.37
CA PRO A 265 -3.89 -39.51 21.47
C PRO A 265 -4.61 -39.43 20.15
N GLU A 266 -3.86 -39.59 19.07
CA GLU A 266 -4.34 -39.60 17.67
C GLU A 266 -5.09 -40.90 17.35
N THR A 267 -6.30 -40.72 16.79
CA THR A 267 -6.92 -41.71 15.94
C THR A 267 -6.40 -41.56 14.51
N PRO A 268 -6.14 -42.67 13.75
CA PRO A 268 -5.48 -42.56 12.45
C PRO A 268 -6.37 -41.90 11.40
N VAL A 269 -5.94 -40.72 10.94
CA VAL A 269 -6.55 -40.03 9.81
C VAL A 269 -5.89 -40.52 8.51
N THR A 270 -6.70 -40.94 7.58
CA THR A 270 -6.34 -41.29 6.20
C THR A 270 -5.67 -40.07 5.53
N PRO A 271 -4.59 -40.23 4.76
CA PRO A 271 -3.88 -39.11 4.18
C PRO A 271 -4.76 -38.36 3.16
N THR A 272 -4.95 -37.06 3.45
CA THR A 272 -5.56 -36.11 2.52
C THR A 272 -4.65 -35.95 1.29
N PRO A 273 -5.16 -35.96 0.06
CA PRO A 273 -4.33 -35.79 -1.13
C PRO A 273 -3.65 -34.44 -1.13
N GLU A 274 -2.36 -34.41 -1.45
CA GLU A 274 -1.54 -33.23 -1.66
C GLU A 274 -2.26 -32.22 -2.56
N PRO A 275 -2.25 -30.92 -2.21
CA PRO A 275 -2.80 -29.89 -3.08
C PRO A 275 -2.02 -29.88 -4.41
N ALA A 276 -2.77 -29.88 -5.50
CA ALA A 276 -2.22 -29.83 -6.85
C ALA A 276 -1.19 -28.69 -6.99
N PRO A 277 -0.10 -28.86 -7.76
CA PRO A 277 0.99 -27.90 -7.84
C PRO A 277 0.47 -26.55 -8.28
N GLN A 278 0.63 -25.56 -7.41
CA GLN A 278 0.29 -24.18 -7.69
C GLN A 278 0.99 -23.75 -8.99
N LYS A 279 0.22 -23.32 -9.99
CA LYS A 279 0.74 -22.69 -11.21
C LYS A 279 1.74 -21.62 -10.81
N LYS A 280 2.94 -21.66 -11.42
CA LYS A 280 3.99 -20.65 -11.27
C LYS A 280 3.38 -19.25 -11.32
N PRO A 281 3.87 -18.29 -10.48
CA PRO A 281 3.31 -16.94 -10.45
C PRO A 281 3.22 -16.39 -11.87
N SER A 282 2.07 -15.83 -12.23
CA SER A 282 1.82 -15.27 -13.55
C SER A 282 2.93 -14.27 -13.87
N ALA A 283 3.47 -14.33 -15.08
CA ALA A 283 4.48 -13.38 -15.54
C ALA A 283 3.97 -11.96 -15.27
N GLY A 284 4.79 -11.12 -14.61
CA GLY A 284 4.40 -9.77 -14.21
C GLY A 284 3.85 -8.95 -15.38
N VAL A 285 3.13 -7.87 -15.08
CA VAL A 285 2.43 -7.00 -16.06
C VAL A 285 3.29 -6.70 -17.29
N LEU A 286 4.56 -6.33 -17.10
CA LEU A 286 5.47 -5.97 -18.20
C LEU A 286 6.11 -7.16 -18.94
N ALA A 287 5.84 -8.41 -18.54
CA ALA A 287 6.49 -9.56 -19.17
C ALA A 287 6.24 -9.66 -20.70
N PRO A 288 5.03 -9.40 -21.23
CA PRO A 288 4.79 -9.38 -22.68
C PRO A 288 5.55 -8.26 -23.40
N ALA A 289 5.74 -7.12 -22.73
CA ALA A 289 6.37 -5.93 -23.31
C ALA A 289 7.92 -5.95 -23.26
N LYS A 290 8.55 -6.85 -22.48
CA LYS A 290 10.01 -6.89 -22.29
C LYS A 290 10.78 -6.99 -23.60
N VAL A 291 10.39 -7.90 -24.49
CA VAL A 291 11.09 -8.13 -25.77
C VAL A 291 10.95 -6.92 -26.70
N PRO A 292 9.74 -6.39 -26.97
CA PRO A 292 9.59 -5.14 -27.73
C PRO A 292 10.40 -3.97 -27.15
N MET A 293 10.41 -3.78 -25.82
CA MET A 293 11.16 -2.72 -25.17
C MET A 293 12.68 -2.87 -25.35
N ILE A 294 13.20 -4.11 -25.27
CA ILE A 294 14.64 -4.38 -25.54
C ILE A 294 14.97 -4.07 -26.99
N ILE A 295 14.15 -4.52 -27.93
CA ILE A 295 14.33 -4.25 -29.37
C ILE A 295 14.31 -2.73 -29.60
N ALA A 296 13.35 -2.02 -29.02
CA ALA A 296 13.27 -0.56 -29.11
C ALA A 296 14.53 0.12 -28.56
N GLY A 297 15.08 -0.35 -27.45
CA GLY A 297 16.33 0.14 -26.86
C GLY A 297 17.53 -0.05 -27.78
N VAL A 298 17.64 -1.21 -28.45
CA VAL A 298 18.71 -1.48 -29.42
C VAL A 298 18.58 -0.54 -30.62
N PHE A 299 17.37 -0.43 -31.20
CA PHE A 299 17.15 0.49 -32.34
C PHE A 299 17.40 1.94 -31.93
N GLN A 300 16.96 2.36 -30.76
CA GLN A 300 17.20 3.70 -30.24
C GLN A 300 18.70 3.98 -30.06
N THR A 301 19.49 3.00 -29.64
CA THR A 301 20.94 3.12 -29.54
C THR A 301 21.56 3.45 -30.90
N LEU A 302 21.16 2.70 -31.94
CA LEU A 302 21.64 2.95 -33.31
C LEU A 302 21.20 4.34 -33.83
N LEU A 303 19.92 4.70 -33.58
CA LEU A 303 19.39 6.01 -33.99
C LEU A 303 20.04 7.17 -33.24
N SER A 304 20.38 6.98 -31.97
CA SER A 304 21.07 7.98 -31.15
C SER A 304 22.47 8.27 -31.68
N VAL A 305 23.19 7.23 -32.09
CA VAL A 305 24.52 7.40 -32.73
C VAL A 305 24.38 8.03 -34.13
N LEU A 306 23.42 7.54 -34.92
CA LEU A 306 23.15 8.09 -36.26
C LEU A 306 22.75 9.56 -36.20
N GLY A 307 21.98 9.95 -35.19
CA GLY A 307 21.46 11.31 -34.95
C GLY A 307 22.55 12.36 -34.69
N ILE A 308 23.76 11.94 -34.30
CA ILE A 308 24.91 12.85 -34.13
C ILE A 308 25.62 13.11 -35.46
N VAL A 309 25.63 12.15 -36.38
CA VAL A 309 26.37 12.21 -37.64
C VAL A 309 26.04 13.47 -38.47
N PRO A 310 24.79 13.93 -38.60
CA PRO A 310 24.50 15.19 -39.32
C PRO A 310 25.21 16.41 -38.73
N PHE A 311 25.31 16.48 -37.41
CA PHE A 311 26.01 17.59 -36.73
C PHE A 311 27.53 17.51 -36.91
N VAL A 312 28.08 16.29 -36.92
CA VAL A 312 29.50 16.05 -37.23
C VAL A 312 29.80 16.48 -38.68
N LEU A 313 28.96 16.08 -39.64
CA LEU A 313 29.07 16.46 -41.04
C LEU A 313 28.90 17.98 -41.24
N PHE A 314 27.99 18.60 -40.46
CA PHE A 314 27.81 20.05 -40.45
C PHE A 314 29.07 20.77 -39.93
N ALA A 315 29.67 20.27 -38.84
CA ALA A 315 30.94 20.82 -38.35
C ALA A 315 32.04 20.65 -39.39
N GLU A 316 32.10 19.51 -40.10
CA GLU A 316 33.08 19.28 -41.19
C GLU A 316 32.83 20.19 -42.39
N LEU A 317 31.57 20.44 -42.75
CA LEU A 317 31.17 21.41 -43.76
C LEU A 317 31.71 22.81 -43.44
N CYS A 318 31.54 23.25 -42.16
CA CYS A 318 32.09 24.53 -41.73
C CYS A 318 33.63 24.58 -41.82
N ARG A 319 34.33 23.48 -41.49
CA ARG A 319 35.80 23.38 -41.63
C ARG A 319 36.23 23.42 -43.08
N GLN A 320 35.55 22.73 -43.99
CA GLN A 320 35.81 22.74 -45.44
C GLN A 320 35.67 24.16 -46.02
N LEU A 321 34.62 24.88 -45.63
CA LEU A 321 34.39 26.27 -46.05
C LEU A 321 35.50 27.20 -45.58
N LEU A 322 35.94 27.04 -44.33
CA LEU A 322 37.05 27.86 -43.78
C LEU A 322 38.39 27.56 -44.46
N ASN A 323 38.63 26.33 -44.84
CA ASN A 323 39.86 25.91 -45.49
C ASN A 323 39.85 26.11 -47.05
N GLY A 324 38.76 26.68 -47.59
CA GLY A 324 38.65 26.98 -49.02
C GLY A 324 38.54 25.76 -49.91
N ALA A 325 37.84 24.71 -49.39
CA ALA A 325 37.57 23.48 -50.18
C ALA A 325 36.74 23.77 -51.43
N ASP A 326 36.85 22.93 -52.47
CA ASP A 326 36.16 23.07 -53.73
C ASP A 326 34.61 22.88 -53.52
N ARG A 327 33.86 23.45 -54.44
CA ARG A 327 32.40 23.49 -54.38
C ARG A 327 31.76 22.08 -54.33
N ASP A 328 32.33 21.14 -55.07
CA ASP A 328 31.75 19.78 -55.20
C ASP A 328 31.95 18.99 -53.91
N THR A 329 33.07 19.13 -53.22
CA THR A 329 33.34 18.54 -51.90
C THR A 329 32.36 19.12 -50.85
N VAL A 330 32.21 20.46 -50.82
CA VAL A 330 31.26 21.12 -49.89
C VAL A 330 29.82 20.70 -50.13
N LEU A 331 29.36 20.65 -51.40
CA LEU A 331 28.01 20.18 -51.74
C LEU A 331 27.82 18.70 -51.40
N GLY A 332 28.82 17.85 -51.66
CA GLY A 332 28.79 16.42 -51.31
C GLY A 332 28.56 16.21 -49.79
N THR A 333 29.34 16.92 -48.97
CA THR A 333 29.21 16.84 -47.49
C THR A 333 27.87 17.37 -47.02
N GLY A 334 27.36 18.46 -47.61
CA GLY A 334 26.04 19.02 -47.27
C GLY A 334 24.89 18.09 -47.61
N VAL A 335 24.92 17.49 -48.83
CA VAL A 335 23.92 16.48 -49.23
C VAL A 335 23.97 15.26 -48.31
N ALA A 336 25.14 14.75 -47.97
CA ALA A 336 25.30 13.63 -47.05
C ALA A 336 24.70 13.95 -45.67
N ALA A 337 24.97 15.15 -45.13
CA ALA A 337 24.38 15.59 -43.86
C ALA A 337 22.85 15.60 -43.89
N LEU A 338 22.22 16.14 -44.96
CA LEU A 338 20.79 16.16 -45.14
C LEU A 338 20.20 14.75 -45.28
N LEU A 339 20.82 13.85 -46.01
CA LEU A 339 20.36 12.48 -46.18
C LEU A 339 20.39 11.69 -44.87
N VAL A 340 21.48 11.82 -44.11
CA VAL A 340 21.61 11.14 -42.81
C VAL A 340 20.61 11.74 -41.78
N MET A 341 20.41 13.05 -41.83
CA MET A 341 19.41 13.70 -40.97
C MET A 341 17.99 13.19 -41.29
N ALA A 342 17.65 13.10 -42.56
CA ALA A 342 16.35 12.57 -42.99
C ALA A 342 16.19 11.09 -42.60
N ALA A 343 17.22 10.28 -42.76
CA ALA A 343 17.22 8.87 -42.37
C ALA A 343 17.05 8.69 -40.85
N SER A 344 17.76 9.49 -40.05
CA SER A 344 17.62 9.48 -38.58
C SER A 344 16.24 9.91 -38.13
N ALA A 345 15.69 10.99 -38.71
CA ALA A 345 14.33 11.47 -38.38
C ALA A 345 13.27 10.44 -38.77
N LEU A 346 13.38 9.85 -39.97
CA LEU A 346 12.47 8.80 -40.41
C LEU A 346 12.55 7.55 -39.49
N GLY A 347 13.78 7.12 -39.17
CA GLY A 347 14.01 5.98 -38.28
C GLY A 347 13.38 6.18 -36.88
N THR A 348 13.57 7.36 -36.29
CA THR A 348 12.98 7.70 -34.99
C THR A 348 11.44 7.73 -35.07
N THR A 349 10.88 8.33 -36.13
CA THR A 349 9.45 8.36 -36.34
C THR A 349 8.85 6.95 -36.48
N LEU A 350 9.49 6.08 -37.26
CA LEU A 350 9.05 4.70 -37.45
C LEU A 350 9.15 3.89 -36.15
N LEU A 351 10.21 4.06 -35.37
CA LEU A 351 10.34 3.42 -34.06
C LEU A 351 9.22 3.85 -33.12
N MET A 352 8.97 5.17 -33.01
CA MET A 352 7.89 5.71 -32.18
C MET A 352 6.53 5.21 -32.63
N LEU A 353 6.25 5.21 -33.92
CA LEU A 353 5.01 4.68 -34.48
C LEU A 353 4.83 3.21 -34.12
N ALA A 354 5.88 2.39 -34.31
CA ALA A 354 5.83 0.96 -33.98
C ALA A 354 5.54 0.72 -32.48
N MET A 355 6.18 1.49 -31.58
CA MET A 355 5.96 1.37 -30.15
C MET A 355 4.54 1.81 -29.74
N HIS A 356 4.00 2.87 -30.32
CA HIS A 356 2.62 3.30 -30.05
C HIS A 356 1.56 2.30 -30.58
N LEU A 357 1.76 1.71 -31.75
CA LEU A 357 0.89 0.66 -32.27
C LEU A 357 0.94 -0.61 -31.40
N TYR A 358 2.14 -0.96 -30.92
CA TYR A 358 2.29 -2.07 -29.98
C TYR A 358 1.57 -1.77 -28.67
N ASP A 359 1.76 -0.57 -28.08
CA ASP A 359 1.11 -0.18 -26.84
C ASP A 359 -0.41 -0.18 -26.92
N ALA A 360 -0.99 0.28 -28.03
CA ALA A 360 -2.44 0.25 -28.22
C ALA A 360 -3.02 -1.17 -28.07
N SER A 361 -2.35 -2.16 -28.66
CA SER A 361 -2.75 -3.57 -28.55
C SER A 361 -2.45 -4.16 -27.16
N TYR A 362 -1.32 -3.79 -26.56
CA TYR A 362 -0.91 -4.18 -25.21
C TYR A 362 -1.89 -3.66 -24.15
N SER A 363 -2.19 -2.36 -24.17
CA SER A 363 -3.11 -1.72 -23.22
C SER A 363 -4.52 -2.29 -23.31
N ALA A 364 -5.03 -2.57 -24.51
CA ALA A 364 -6.32 -3.22 -24.74
C ALA A 364 -6.33 -4.67 -24.18
N THR A 365 -5.23 -5.40 -24.35
CA THR A 365 -5.10 -6.75 -23.81
C THR A 365 -4.98 -6.76 -22.30
N LEU A 366 -4.21 -5.81 -21.73
CA LEU A 366 -4.06 -5.65 -20.29
C LEU A 366 -5.39 -5.32 -19.60
N ARG A 367 -6.18 -4.38 -20.18
CA ARG A 367 -7.52 -4.08 -19.68
C ARG A 367 -8.43 -5.30 -19.67
N ARG A 368 -8.48 -6.05 -20.77
CA ARG A 368 -9.29 -7.30 -20.82
C ARG A 368 -8.85 -8.28 -19.74
N ARG A 369 -7.55 -8.58 -19.64
CA ARG A 369 -7.03 -9.47 -18.59
C ARG A 369 -7.36 -8.99 -17.18
N LEU A 370 -7.30 -7.67 -16.94
CA LEU A 370 -7.65 -7.10 -15.65
C LEU A 370 -9.15 -7.21 -15.37
N MET A 371 -10.02 -6.93 -16.35
CA MET A 371 -11.47 -7.07 -16.19
C MET A 371 -11.87 -8.54 -15.96
N ASP A 372 -11.29 -9.47 -16.74
CA ASP A 372 -11.50 -10.92 -16.56
C ASP A 372 -11.03 -11.39 -15.17
N LYS A 373 -9.95 -10.80 -14.67
CA LYS A 373 -9.43 -11.07 -13.33
C LYS A 373 -10.36 -10.52 -12.25
N LEU A 374 -10.76 -9.26 -12.36
CA LEU A 374 -11.66 -8.61 -11.41
C LEU A 374 -13.00 -9.34 -11.31
N ALA A 375 -13.54 -9.84 -12.42
CA ALA A 375 -14.78 -10.62 -12.43
C ALA A 375 -14.68 -11.94 -11.63
N ARG A 376 -13.46 -12.48 -11.41
CA ARG A 376 -13.23 -13.74 -10.69
C ARG A 376 -12.65 -13.57 -9.29
N LEU A 377 -12.46 -12.32 -8.82
CA LEU A 377 -12.00 -12.07 -7.46
C LEU A 377 -13.15 -12.19 -6.46
N PRO A 378 -12.88 -12.67 -5.23
CA PRO A 378 -13.87 -12.66 -4.15
C PRO A 378 -14.39 -11.25 -3.86
N LEU A 379 -15.68 -11.11 -3.51
CA LEU A 379 -16.28 -9.78 -3.25
C LEU A 379 -15.61 -9.06 -2.08
N GLY A 380 -15.07 -9.77 -1.10
CA GLY A 380 -14.28 -9.22 -0.01
C GLY A 380 -13.07 -8.40 -0.45
N TRP A 381 -12.52 -8.69 -1.64
CA TRP A 381 -11.46 -7.88 -2.24
C TRP A 381 -11.92 -6.46 -2.56
N PHE A 382 -13.17 -6.29 -3.01
CA PHE A 382 -13.78 -5.00 -3.35
C PHE A 382 -14.23 -4.23 -2.10
N THR A 383 -14.75 -4.91 -1.07
CA THR A 383 -15.23 -4.26 0.15
C THR A 383 -14.09 -3.65 0.97
N SER A 384 -12.85 -4.15 0.82
CA SER A 384 -11.65 -3.59 1.44
C SER A 384 -11.07 -2.38 0.71
N ARG A 385 -11.63 -1.99 -0.45
CA ARG A 385 -11.16 -0.92 -1.34
C ARG A 385 -12.28 0.07 -1.65
N ARG A 386 -11.89 1.31 -1.94
CA ARG A 386 -12.85 2.31 -2.42
C ARG A 386 -13.12 2.09 -3.91
N SER A 387 -14.31 2.42 -4.38
CA SER A 387 -14.64 2.37 -5.82
C SER A 387 -13.68 3.23 -6.68
N SER A 388 -13.17 4.33 -6.10
CA SER A 388 -12.13 5.16 -6.71
C SER A 388 -10.84 4.40 -6.98
N ASP A 389 -10.42 3.52 -6.07
CA ASP A 389 -9.14 2.78 -6.17
C ASP A 389 -9.23 1.75 -7.31
N VAL A 390 -10.38 1.09 -7.45
CA VAL A 390 -10.65 0.15 -8.55
C VAL A 390 -10.70 0.89 -9.90
N ARG A 391 -11.32 2.08 -9.93
CA ARG A 391 -11.34 2.93 -11.13
C ARG A 391 -9.93 3.36 -11.53
N THR A 392 -9.12 3.84 -10.58
CA THR A 392 -7.72 4.22 -10.82
C THR A 392 -6.93 3.05 -11.38
N LEU A 393 -7.10 1.85 -10.81
CA LEU A 393 -6.44 0.64 -11.30
C LEU A 393 -6.79 0.33 -12.77
N VAL A 394 -8.06 0.42 -13.16
CA VAL A 394 -8.54 0.06 -14.52
C VAL A 394 -8.26 1.14 -15.55
N ALA A 395 -8.37 2.41 -15.18
CA ALA A 395 -8.25 3.55 -16.08
C ALA A 395 -6.83 4.13 -16.06
N ASP A 396 -6.41 4.64 -14.89
CA ASP A 396 -5.23 5.51 -14.77
C ASP A 396 -3.93 4.68 -14.73
N ASP A 397 -3.89 3.59 -13.96
CA ASP A 397 -2.70 2.74 -13.87
C ASP A 397 -2.40 2.01 -15.17
N VAL A 398 -3.44 1.52 -15.88
CA VAL A 398 -3.26 0.94 -17.22
C VAL A 398 -2.81 2.00 -18.23
N ALA A 399 -3.35 3.23 -18.16
CA ALA A 399 -2.88 4.34 -18.99
C ALA A 399 -1.43 4.73 -18.67
N GLY A 400 -1.02 4.66 -17.38
CA GLY A 400 0.35 4.89 -16.95
C GLY A 400 1.36 3.93 -17.55
N MET A 401 0.96 2.70 -17.92
CA MET A 401 1.84 1.74 -18.60
C MET A 401 2.31 2.24 -19.96
N HIS A 402 1.53 3.10 -20.61
CA HIS A 402 1.91 3.72 -21.87
C HIS A 402 3.32 4.32 -21.83
N TYR A 403 3.61 5.13 -20.79
CA TYR A 403 4.93 5.78 -20.69
C TYR A 403 6.08 4.76 -20.54
N ILE A 404 5.87 3.71 -19.73
CA ILE A 404 6.90 2.67 -19.54
C ILE A 404 7.18 1.92 -20.84
N VAL A 405 6.12 1.56 -21.58
CA VAL A 405 6.23 0.72 -22.77
C VAL A 405 6.76 1.51 -23.96
N THR A 406 6.30 2.75 -24.17
CA THR A 406 6.63 3.53 -25.37
C THR A 406 7.82 4.44 -25.22
N HIS A 407 7.96 5.10 -24.08
CA HIS A 407 8.91 6.21 -23.91
C HIS A 407 10.10 5.89 -23.00
N ALA A 408 9.88 5.19 -21.88
CA ALA A 408 10.87 5.09 -20.81
C ALA A 408 12.22 4.52 -21.29
N VAL A 409 12.21 3.44 -22.10
CA VAL A 409 13.44 2.84 -22.61
C VAL A 409 14.07 3.67 -23.73
N PRO A 410 13.34 4.11 -24.77
CA PRO A 410 13.91 5.00 -25.80
C PRO A 410 14.47 6.30 -25.23
N ASP A 411 13.72 6.97 -24.33
CA ASP A 411 14.15 8.23 -23.73
C ASP A 411 15.41 8.06 -22.87
N LEU A 412 15.46 7.01 -22.04
CA LEU A 412 16.63 6.72 -21.22
C LEU A 412 17.86 6.39 -22.09
N VAL A 413 17.68 5.58 -23.14
CA VAL A 413 18.76 5.23 -24.07
C VAL A 413 19.25 6.48 -24.81
N ALA A 414 18.34 7.29 -25.36
CA ALA A 414 18.70 8.52 -26.03
C ALA A 414 19.44 9.49 -25.11
N ALA A 415 18.98 9.62 -23.89
CA ALA A 415 19.54 10.50 -22.89
C ALA A 415 20.96 10.14 -22.43
N VAL A 416 21.33 8.86 -22.52
CA VAL A 416 22.67 8.37 -22.19
C VAL A 416 23.56 8.24 -23.44
N VAL A 417 23.05 7.60 -24.49
CA VAL A 417 23.85 7.24 -25.66
C VAL A 417 24.18 8.48 -26.49
N THR A 418 23.23 9.39 -26.70
CA THR A 418 23.48 10.58 -27.54
C THR A 418 24.60 11.47 -26.98
N PRO A 419 24.55 11.90 -25.69
CA PRO A 419 25.66 12.70 -25.15
C PRO A 419 26.97 11.92 -25.06
N LEU A 420 26.92 10.62 -24.72
CA LEU A 420 28.13 9.81 -24.65
C LEU A 420 28.85 9.69 -26.02
N ALA A 421 28.08 9.40 -27.08
CA ALA A 421 28.63 9.30 -28.42
C ALA A 421 29.17 10.65 -28.93
N ALA A 422 28.43 11.76 -28.64
CA ALA A 422 28.94 13.11 -28.94
C ALA A 422 30.23 13.42 -28.17
N LEU A 423 30.28 13.06 -26.88
CA LEU A 423 31.47 13.27 -26.04
C LEU A 423 32.67 12.48 -26.54
N ILE A 424 32.49 11.19 -26.89
CA ILE A 424 33.53 10.36 -27.46
C ILE A 424 34.12 11.01 -28.74
N TYR A 425 33.23 11.48 -29.63
CA TYR A 425 33.67 12.20 -30.84
C TYR A 425 34.45 13.48 -30.47
N LEU A 426 33.92 14.30 -29.56
CA LEU A 426 34.56 15.56 -29.15
C LEU A 426 35.94 15.33 -28.49
N PHE A 427 36.11 14.24 -27.72
CA PHE A 427 37.41 13.87 -27.15
C PHE A 427 38.44 13.51 -28.23
N THR A 428 38.02 12.99 -29.40
CA THR A 428 38.93 12.73 -30.53
C THR A 428 39.36 14.01 -31.24
N VAL A 429 38.59 15.10 -31.10
CA VAL A 429 38.93 16.42 -31.70
C VAL A 429 39.89 17.20 -30.80
N ASP A 430 39.49 17.52 -29.57
CA ASP A 430 40.34 18.12 -28.55
C ASP A 430 39.85 17.77 -27.13
N TRP A 431 40.70 17.07 -26.39
CA TRP A 431 40.35 16.59 -25.05
C TRP A 431 40.19 17.71 -24.01
N ARG A 432 40.82 18.88 -24.19
CA ARG A 432 40.80 20.01 -23.27
C ARG A 432 39.43 20.67 -23.31
N LEU A 433 38.92 20.98 -24.49
CA LEU A 433 37.55 21.51 -24.68
C LEU A 433 36.48 20.50 -24.25
N ALA A 434 36.74 19.21 -24.48
CA ALA A 434 35.84 18.15 -24.04
C ALA A 434 35.72 18.10 -22.49
N LEU A 435 36.83 18.29 -21.76
CA LEU A 435 36.81 18.41 -20.29
C LEU A 435 36.04 19.64 -19.82
N VAL A 436 36.17 20.79 -20.52
CA VAL A 436 35.36 21.98 -20.17
C VAL A 436 33.86 21.71 -20.29
N LEU A 437 33.46 20.92 -21.29
CA LEU A 437 32.05 20.56 -21.49
C LEU A 437 31.48 19.67 -20.35
N LEU A 438 32.35 18.96 -19.63
CA LEU A 438 31.91 18.17 -18.47
C LEU A 438 31.54 19.03 -17.24
N LEU A 439 32.06 20.28 -17.15
CA LEU A 439 31.80 21.15 -15.99
C LEU A 439 30.29 21.44 -15.74
N PRO A 440 29.51 21.89 -16.75
CA PRO A 440 28.09 22.14 -16.56
C PRO A 440 27.33 20.84 -16.23
N ILE A 441 27.77 19.69 -16.77
CA ILE A 441 27.15 18.38 -16.46
C ILE A 441 27.39 18.01 -15.00
N ALA A 442 28.63 18.10 -14.52
CA ALA A 442 28.99 17.79 -13.14
C ALA A 442 28.25 18.70 -12.16
N ALA A 443 28.16 20.00 -12.49
CA ALA A 443 27.41 20.98 -11.69
C ALA A 443 25.91 20.64 -11.64
N PHE A 444 25.30 20.27 -12.77
CA PHE A 444 23.90 19.85 -12.82
C PHE A 444 23.64 18.61 -11.97
N ILE A 445 24.45 17.57 -12.16
CA ILE A 445 24.32 16.32 -11.40
C ILE A 445 24.50 16.62 -9.89
N GLY A 446 25.50 17.41 -9.52
CA GLY A 446 25.73 17.79 -8.13
C GLY A 446 24.54 18.52 -7.51
N VAL A 447 23.93 19.47 -8.22
CA VAL A 447 22.73 20.17 -7.75
C VAL A 447 21.54 19.20 -7.65
N MET A 448 21.33 18.36 -8.66
CA MET A 448 20.21 17.39 -8.64
C MET A 448 20.33 16.37 -7.53
N VAL A 449 21.54 15.81 -7.32
CA VAL A 449 21.79 14.88 -6.20
C VAL A 449 21.55 15.58 -4.85
N THR A 450 22.01 16.83 -4.72
CA THR A 450 21.80 17.60 -3.47
C THR A 450 20.32 17.85 -3.19
N ILE A 451 19.54 18.25 -4.22
CA ILE A 451 18.08 18.44 -4.07
C ILE A 451 17.43 17.09 -3.71
N GLN A 452 17.75 16.02 -4.42
CA GLN A 452 17.15 14.72 -4.21
C GLN A 452 17.47 14.14 -2.83
N SER A 453 18.69 14.33 -2.33
CA SER A 453 19.09 13.84 -1.00
C SER A 453 18.47 14.64 0.16
N ARG A 454 18.35 15.95 0.00
CA ARG A 454 17.80 16.83 1.05
C ARG A 454 16.27 16.84 1.11
N GLU A 455 15.61 16.73 -0.04
CA GLU A 455 14.17 16.95 -0.17
C GLU A 455 13.37 15.66 -0.50
N ARG A 456 14.01 14.49 -0.45
CA ARG A 456 13.39 13.22 -0.82
C ARG A 456 12.07 12.97 -0.08
N ASP A 457 12.08 13.16 1.24
CA ASP A 457 10.90 12.92 2.07
C ASP A 457 9.78 13.91 1.78
N ARG A 458 10.14 15.18 1.51
CA ARG A 458 9.17 16.21 1.14
C ARG A 458 8.53 15.96 -0.22
N VAL A 459 9.28 15.43 -1.19
CA VAL A 459 8.73 15.05 -2.51
C VAL A 459 7.72 13.90 -2.35
N VAL A 460 8.03 12.90 -1.55
CA VAL A 460 7.11 11.79 -1.23
C VAL A 460 5.85 12.31 -0.51
N ILE A 461 6.01 13.21 0.45
CA ILE A 461 4.89 13.86 1.16
C ILE A 461 4.02 14.66 0.17
N SER A 462 4.64 15.38 -0.77
CA SER A 462 3.91 16.15 -1.80
C SER A 462 3.00 15.24 -2.64
N GLN A 463 3.50 14.09 -3.07
CA GLN A 463 2.69 13.12 -3.84
C GLN A 463 1.52 12.55 -2.99
N ARG A 464 1.76 12.21 -1.73
CA ARG A 464 0.70 11.79 -0.81
C ARG A 464 -0.35 12.88 -0.60
N ASN A 465 0.07 14.13 -0.47
CA ASN A 465 -0.84 15.26 -0.31
C ASN A 465 -1.75 15.44 -1.54
N ILE A 466 -1.24 15.24 -2.75
CA ILE A 466 -2.04 15.28 -3.98
C ILE A 466 -3.10 14.16 -3.97
N SER A 467 -2.73 12.94 -3.59
CA SER A 467 -3.69 11.84 -3.47
C SER A 467 -4.73 12.09 -2.37
N THR A 468 -4.34 12.70 -1.26
CA THR A 468 -5.25 13.10 -0.18
C THR A 468 -6.27 14.14 -0.66
N VAL A 469 -5.83 15.18 -1.36
CA VAL A 469 -6.72 16.20 -1.96
C VAL A 469 -7.70 15.55 -2.93
N THR A 470 -7.22 14.65 -3.80
CA THR A 470 -8.10 13.93 -4.74
C THR A 470 -9.16 13.10 -4.01
N GLY A 471 -8.76 12.33 -2.99
CA GLY A 471 -9.68 11.53 -2.18
C GLY A 471 -10.69 12.37 -1.40
N GLN A 472 -10.26 13.49 -0.82
CA GLN A 472 -11.16 14.42 -0.12
C GLN A 472 -12.12 15.15 -1.07
N SER A 473 -11.66 15.51 -2.27
CA SER A 473 -12.52 16.11 -3.29
C SER A 473 -13.63 15.16 -3.71
N GLN A 474 -13.31 13.87 -3.90
CA GLN A 474 -14.31 12.84 -4.21
C GLN A 474 -15.29 12.64 -3.04
N SER A 475 -14.78 12.58 -1.79
CA SER A 475 -15.63 12.48 -0.60
C SER A 475 -16.54 13.69 -0.42
N PHE A 476 -16.04 14.90 -0.69
CA PHE A 476 -16.82 16.13 -0.67
C PHE A 476 -17.96 16.11 -1.70
N LEU A 477 -17.66 15.68 -2.93
CA LEU A 477 -18.67 15.56 -3.99
C LEU A 477 -19.71 14.48 -3.66
N ALA A 478 -19.29 13.32 -3.14
CA ALA A 478 -20.16 12.22 -2.77
C ALA A 478 -21.10 12.56 -1.59
N ASN A 479 -20.65 13.44 -0.69
CA ASN A 479 -21.40 13.82 0.53
C ASN A 479 -21.88 15.28 0.47
N ARG A 480 -22.06 15.82 -0.74
CA ARG A 480 -22.45 17.25 -0.91
C ARG A 480 -23.74 17.61 -0.19
N GLU A 481 -24.72 16.73 -0.17
CA GLU A 481 -25.99 16.94 0.52
C GLU A 481 -25.78 17.11 2.02
N VAL A 482 -24.98 16.24 2.64
CA VAL A 482 -24.61 16.32 4.06
C VAL A 482 -23.87 17.63 4.36
N SER A 483 -22.92 18.01 3.50
CA SER A 483 -22.17 19.26 3.63
C SER A 483 -23.06 20.49 3.49
N GLN A 484 -24.09 20.41 2.65
CA GLN A 484 -25.03 21.52 2.42
C GLN A 484 -25.99 21.72 3.59
N VAL A 485 -26.44 20.63 4.24
CA VAL A 485 -27.35 20.66 5.39
C VAL A 485 -26.63 21.06 6.69
N PHE A 486 -25.40 20.54 6.93
CA PHE A 486 -24.67 20.73 8.17
C PHE A 486 -23.59 21.82 8.13
N GLY A 487 -23.41 22.47 6.95
CA GLY A 487 -22.45 23.56 6.73
C GLY A 487 -21.03 23.10 6.45
N GLU A 488 -20.17 24.05 6.01
CA GLU A 488 -18.80 23.80 5.55
C GLU A 488 -17.85 23.18 6.60
N LYS A 489 -18.23 23.20 7.89
CA LYS A 489 -17.40 22.65 8.98
C LYS A 489 -17.63 21.18 9.25
N SER A 490 -18.50 20.53 8.49
CA SER A 490 -19.10 19.27 8.99
C SER A 490 -18.30 18.00 8.76
N ILE A 491 -17.43 17.76 7.84
CA ILE A 491 -16.72 16.44 7.76
C ILE A 491 -15.44 16.49 6.92
N VAL A 492 -15.35 17.37 5.93
CA VAL A 492 -14.17 17.47 5.05
C VAL A 492 -13.86 18.94 4.84
N ASP A 493 -12.88 19.46 5.58
CA ASP A 493 -12.35 20.81 5.31
C ASP A 493 -11.46 20.80 4.06
N LEU A 494 -12.07 20.57 2.90
CA LEU A 494 -11.40 20.62 1.61
C LEU A 494 -10.70 21.96 1.37
N PRO A 495 -11.30 23.14 1.69
CA PRO A 495 -10.61 24.43 1.58
C PRO A 495 -9.40 24.55 2.51
N GLY A 496 -9.45 23.99 3.72
CA GLY A 496 -8.32 23.93 4.65
C GLY A 496 -7.19 23.05 4.12
N THR A 497 -7.52 21.83 3.72
CA THR A 497 -6.55 20.89 3.11
C THR A 497 -5.89 21.48 1.86
N LEU A 498 -6.65 22.14 0.99
CA LEU A 498 -6.09 22.81 -0.20
C LEU A 498 -5.13 23.93 0.17
N ARG A 499 -5.42 24.73 1.24
CA ARG A 499 -4.53 25.76 1.75
C ARG A 499 -3.25 25.15 2.33
N GLU A 500 -3.34 24.10 3.13
CA GLU A 500 -2.18 23.40 3.72
C GLU A 500 -1.29 22.80 2.63
N VAL A 501 -1.88 22.09 1.69
CA VAL A 501 -1.14 21.50 0.57
C VAL A 501 -0.53 22.58 -0.32
N GLY A 502 -1.27 23.65 -0.59
CA GLY A 502 -0.78 24.80 -1.35
C GLY A 502 0.42 25.47 -0.64
N ALA A 503 0.33 25.72 0.66
CA ALA A 503 1.41 26.28 1.46
C ALA A 503 2.63 25.36 1.52
N PHE A 504 2.41 24.04 1.62
CA PHE A 504 3.49 23.06 1.59
C PHE A 504 4.23 23.06 0.22
N VAL A 505 3.47 23.05 -0.89
CA VAL A 505 4.04 23.10 -2.25
C VAL A 505 4.77 24.41 -2.49
N ASP A 506 4.21 25.56 -2.03
CA ASP A 506 4.85 26.87 -2.13
C ASP A 506 6.18 26.90 -1.37
N THR A 507 6.21 26.36 -0.15
CA THR A 507 7.44 26.24 0.65
C THR A 507 8.47 25.35 -0.05
N LEU A 508 8.05 24.18 -0.54
CA LEU A 508 8.93 23.25 -1.26
C LEU A 508 9.49 23.89 -2.54
N GLN A 509 8.67 24.66 -3.26
CA GLN A 509 9.13 25.38 -4.46
C GLN A 509 10.06 26.54 -4.10
N LYS A 510 9.83 27.27 -3.03
CA LYS A 510 10.74 28.32 -2.56
C LYS A 510 12.10 27.76 -2.17
N ASP A 511 12.13 26.65 -1.43
CA ASP A 511 13.36 26.01 -0.96
C ASP A 511 14.18 25.38 -2.11
N THR A 512 13.52 24.79 -3.10
CA THR A 512 14.20 24.07 -4.21
C THR A 512 14.27 24.86 -5.52
N GLY A 513 13.41 25.88 -5.69
CA GLY A 513 13.19 26.55 -6.97
C GLY A 513 14.43 27.25 -7.49
N ALA A 514 15.14 27.99 -6.63
CA ALA A 514 16.36 28.68 -7.02
C ALA A 514 17.44 27.69 -7.50
N ALA A 515 17.65 26.59 -6.78
CA ALA A 515 18.62 25.58 -7.15
C ALA A 515 18.23 24.86 -8.46
N LYS A 516 16.95 24.55 -8.67
CA LYS A 516 16.44 24.00 -9.93
C LYS A 516 16.63 24.95 -11.10
N ILE A 517 16.29 26.23 -10.91
CA ILE A 517 16.50 27.26 -11.94
C ILE A 517 17.99 27.38 -12.30
N ILE A 518 18.88 27.41 -11.31
CA ILE A 518 20.33 27.48 -11.53
C ILE A 518 20.81 26.24 -12.31
N ALA A 519 20.37 25.04 -11.93
CA ALA A 519 20.73 23.82 -12.63
C ALA A 519 20.28 23.84 -14.10
N VAL A 520 19.06 24.28 -14.38
CA VAL A 520 18.56 24.44 -15.75
C VAL A 520 19.33 25.52 -16.51
N MET A 521 19.62 26.65 -15.86
CA MET A 521 20.37 27.75 -16.50
C MET A 521 21.79 27.38 -16.88
N ILE A 522 22.50 26.62 -16.03
CA ILE A 522 23.85 26.12 -16.32
C ILE A 522 23.86 25.28 -17.60
N ASN A 523 22.84 24.47 -17.84
CA ASN A 523 22.74 23.57 -18.99
C ASN A 523 21.97 24.16 -20.19
N ARG A 524 21.57 25.45 -20.13
CA ARG A 524 20.98 26.09 -21.31
C ARG A 524 21.96 26.11 -22.47
N PRO A 525 21.50 25.86 -23.71
CA PRO A 525 22.35 25.93 -24.91
C PRO A 525 23.15 27.21 -25.01
N THR A 526 22.58 28.36 -24.67
CA THR A 526 23.23 29.67 -24.66
C THR A 526 24.35 29.78 -23.61
N THR A 527 24.16 29.21 -22.42
CA THR A 527 25.17 29.22 -21.35
C THR A 527 26.36 28.32 -21.72
N VAL A 528 26.08 27.11 -22.22
CA VAL A 528 27.11 26.19 -22.67
C VAL A 528 27.85 26.75 -23.86
N LEU A 529 27.16 27.36 -24.81
CA LEU A 529 27.78 28.05 -25.94
C LEU A 529 28.72 29.16 -25.46
N GLY A 530 28.27 30.03 -24.56
CA GLY A 530 29.09 31.11 -23.98
C GLY A 530 30.33 30.57 -23.28
N LEU A 531 30.20 29.50 -22.49
CA LEU A 531 31.33 28.82 -21.84
C LEU A 531 32.33 28.29 -22.85
N LEU A 532 31.88 27.63 -23.93
CA LEU A 532 32.71 27.09 -24.96
C LEU A 532 33.42 28.18 -25.76
N VAL A 533 32.74 29.29 -26.07
CA VAL A 533 33.38 30.44 -26.75
C VAL A 533 34.53 31.03 -25.91
N VAL A 534 34.24 31.26 -24.59
CA VAL A 534 35.28 31.77 -23.68
C VAL A 534 36.43 30.78 -23.52
N ALA A 535 36.14 29.50 -23.32
CA ALA A 535 37.15 28.46 -23.18
C ALA A 535 38.02 28.33 -24.47
N THR A 536 37.37 28.34 -25.63
CA THR A 536 38.04 28.34 -26.91
C THR A 536 39.00 29.54 -27.03
N TRP A 537 38.52 30.76 -26.77
CA TRP A 537 39.32 31.96 -26.82
C TRP A 537 40.55 31.89 -25.88
N VAL A 538 40.36 31.42 -24.64
CA VAL A 538 41.47 31.27 -23.67
C VAL A 538 42.47 30.23 -24.13
N LEU A 539 42.05 29.09 -24.70
CA LEU A 539 42.91 28.01 -25.13
C LEU A 539 43.62 28.32 -26.46
N MET A 540 43.07 29.24 -27.25
CA MET A 540 43.71 29.75 -28.47
C MET A 540 44.90 30.71 -28.18
N LEU A 541 44.92 31.43 -27.07
CA LEU A 541 45.97 32.33 -26.70
C LEU A 541 47.37 31.67 -26.65
N PRO A 542 47.53 30.48 -26.02
CA PRO A 542 48.77 29.73 -26.05
C PRO A 542 48.94 28.85 -27.30
N GLY A 543 48.03 28.90 -28.29
CA GLY A 543 48.06 28.09 -29.49
C GLY A 543 47.72 26.60 -29.30
N TRP A 544 47.02 26.26 -28.21
CA TRP A 544 46.66 24.87 -27.88
C TRP A 544 45.47 24.34 -28.67
N VAL A 545 44.59 25.22 -29.14
CA VAL A 545 43.38 24.90 -29.91
C VAL A 545 43.32 25.77 -31.15
N SER A 546 42.97 25.20 -32.30
CA SER A 546 42.73 25.94 -33.53
C SER A 546 41.26 26.33 -33.70
N VAL A 547 40.95 27.31 -34.55
CA VAL A 547 39.58 27.66 -34.91
C VAL A 547 38.84 26.45 -35.49
N SER A 548 39.52 25.66 -36.31
CA SER A 548 38.95 24.45 -36.91
C SER A 548 38.57 23.40 -35.89
N ASP A 549 39.33 23.25 -34.79
CA ASP A 549 39.02 22.29 -33.71
C ASP A 549 37.89 22.77 -32.82
N ALA A 550 37.64 24.08 -32.72
CA ALA A 550 36.56 24.64 -31.96
C ALA A 550 35.17 24.43 -32.60
N ILE A 551 35.07 24.34 -33.92
CA ILE A 551 33.77 24.26 -34.63
C ILE A 551 32.92 23.09 -34.19
N PRO A 552 33.40 21.84 -34.04
CA PRO A 552 32.57 20.73 -33.54
C PRO A 552 31.99 20.99 -32.14
N PHE A 553 32.73 21.66 -31.26
CA PHE A 553 32.29 22.01 -29.92
C PHE A 553 31.18 23.09 -29.92
N LEU A 554 31.30 24.09 -30.82
CA LEU A 554 30.25 25.13 -30.94
C LEU A 554 28.98 24.61 -31.59
N VAL A 555 29.07 23.57 -32.42
CA VAL A 555 27.92 22.92 -33.06
C VAL A 555 27.22 21.91 -32.13
N LEU A 556 27.98 21.00 -31.52
CA LEU A 556 27.44 19.90 -30.71
C LEU A 556 27.26 20.28 -29.21
N GLY A 557 28.14 21.12 -28.67
CA GLY A 557 28.20 21.45 -27.26
C GLY A 557 26.89 22.01 -26.69
N PRO A 558 26.21 22.97 -27.36
CA PRO A 558 24.95 23.54 -26.88
C PRO A 558 23.81 22.54 -26.70
N SER A 559 23.77 21.46 -27.50
CA SER A 559 22.74 20.43 -27.42
C SER A 559 22.95 19.45 -26.27
N PHE A 560 24.16 19.42 -25.68
CA PHE A 560 24.57 18.43 -24.70
C PHE A 560 23.74 18.49 -23.41
N GLY A 561 23.51 19.70 -22.87
CA GLY A 561 22.77 19.90 -21.64
C GLY A 561 21.26 19.71 -21.77
N ALA A 562 20.70 19.90 -22.97
CA ALA A 562 19.26 19.81 -23.21
C ALA A 562 18.70 18.39 -22.93
N GLN A 563 19.46 17.36 -23.27
CA GLN A 563 19.09 15.96 -23.03
C GLN A 563 19.02 15.64 -21.53
N LEU A 564 19.95 16.17 -20.74
CA LEU A 564 19.97 15.97 -19.27
C LEU A 564 18.77 16.63 -18.59
N VAL A 565 18.35 17.80 -19.04
CA VAL A 565 17.16 18.49 -18.51
C VAL A 565 15.88 17.72 -18.85
N ALA A 566 15.78 17.16 -20.05
CA ALA A 566 14.63 16.33 -20.46
C ALA A 566 14.45 15.08 -19.60
N ILE A 567 15.56 14.43 -19.16
CA ILE A 567 15.52 13.27 -18.24
C ILE A 567 14.80 13.63 -16.93
N SER A 568 15.07 14.83 -16.37
CA SER A 568 14.52 15.21 -15.07
C SER A 568 12.98 15.24 -15.08
N GLY A 569 12.36 15.60 -16.20
CA GLY A 569 10.90 15.53 -16.38
C GLY A 569 10.38 14.09 -16.55
N GLY A 570 11.11 13.26 -17.30
CA GLY A 570 10.77 11.84 -17.54
C GLY A 570 10.81 10.96 -16.30
N ILE A 571 11.74 11.24 -15.37
CA ILE A 571 11.86 10.47 -14.10
C ILE A 571 10.56 10.55 -13.28
N GLY A 572 9.91 11.71 -13.23
CA GLY A 572 8.62 11.88 -12.52
C GLY A 572 7.54 10.97 -13.09
N ASN A 573 7.36 10.97 -14.41
CA ASN A 573 6.40 10.11 -15.11
C ASN A 573 6.72 8.61 -14.91
N LEU A 574 8.01 8.25 -14.95
CA LEU A 574 8.43 6.87 -14.71
C LEU A 574 8.09 6.39 -13.29
N LEU A 575 8.33 7.21 -12.27
CA LEU A 575 8.02 6.86 -10.87
C LEU A 575 6.52 6.65 -10.66
N VAL A 576 5.67 7.53 -11.19
CA VAL A 576 4.21 7.39 -11.14
C VAL A 576 3.76 6.10 -11.84
N SER A 577 4.31 5.82 -13.01
CA SER A 577 3.96 4.62 -13.78
C SER A 577 4.44 3.33 -13.10
N LEU A 578 5.57 3.36 -12.37
CA LEU A 578 6.06 2.20 -11.59
C LEU A 578 5.19 1.92 -10.37
N ASP A 579 4.61 2.94 -9.75
CA ASP A 579 3.65 2.79 -8.65
C ASP A 579 2.35 2.13 -9.14
N GLY A 580 1.77 2.64 -10.23
CA GLY A 580 0.61 2.02 -10.90
C GLY A 580 0.86 0.57 -11.33
N ARG A 581 2.07 0.26 -11.84
CA ARG A 581 2.47 -1.13 -12.12
C ARG A 581 2.39 -2.02 -10.89
N ALA A 582 2.84 -1.55 -9.73
CA ALA A 582 2.81 -2.35 -8.50
C ALA A 582 1.36 -2.69 -8.09
N GLY A 583 0.43 -1.75 -8.24
CA GLY A 583 -1.01 -1.97 -8.04
C GLY A 583 -1.59 -3.02 -8.99
N LEU A 584 -1.24 -2.92 -10.29
CA LEU A 584 -1.65 -3.88 -11.32
C LEU A 584 -1.09 -5.28 -11.08
N ASP A 585 0.22 -5.40 -10.74
CA ASP A 585 0.86 -6.68 -10.41
C ASP A 585 0.17 -7.33 -9.20
N LEU A 586 -0.15 -6.55 -8.15
CA LEU A 586 -0.86 -7.04 -6.97
C LEU A 586 -2.27 -7.56 -7.33
N ALA A 587 -3.05 -6.81 -8.10
CA ALA A 587 -4.40 -7.22 -8.50
C ALA A 587 -4.37 -8.50 -9.35
N LEU A 588 -3.45 -8.61 -10.30
CA LEU A 588 -3.33 -9.77 -11.19
C LEU A 588 -2.78 -11.02 -10.48
N THR A 589 -2.04 -10.88 -9.38
CA THR A 589 -1.51 -12.01 -8.60
C THR A 589 -2.41 -12.46 -7.47
N THR A 590 -3.45 -11.68 -7.12
CA THR A 590 -4.43 -12.07 -6.10
C THR A 590 -5.09 -13.40 -6.48
N PRO A 591 -5.28 -14.36 -5.55
CA PRO A 591 -5.96 -15.63 -5.82
C PRO A 591 -7.36 -15.43 -6.39
N GLU A 592 -7.71 -16.21 -7.40
CA GLU A 592 -9.06 -16.23 -8.01
C GLU A 592 -9.93 -17.29 -7.34
N LEU A 593 -11.23 -17.15 -7.50
CA LEU A 593 -12.16 -18.24 -7.23
C LEU A 593 -11.85 -19.43 -8.16
N PRO A 594 -12.00 -20.70 -7.71
CA PRO A 594 -11.69 -21.89 -8.53
C PRO A 594 -12.46 -21.90 -9.86
N GLY A 595 -11.84 -22.48 -10.89
CA GLY A 595 -12.44 -22.66 -12.21
C GLY A 595 -13.44 -23.82 -12.27
N PRO A 596 -14.11 -24.02 -13.43
CA PRO A 596 -15.25 -24.93 -13.55
C PRO A 596 -14.93 -26.39 -13.19
N ALA A 597 -15.74 -26.98 -12.30
CA ALA A 597 -15.80 -28.40 -12.04
C ALA A 597 -17.17 -28.91 -12.54
N ASN A 598 -17.19 -30.00 -13.30
CA ASN A 598 -18.41 -30.57 -13.84
C ASN A 598 -19.07 -31.44 -12.76
N ARG A 599 -19.92 -30.88 -11.91
CA ARG A 599 -20.60 -31.55 -10.79
C ARG A 599 -22.12 -31.45 -10.94
N PRO A 600 -22.91 -32.45 -10.42
CA PRO A 600 -24.37 -32.34 -10.39
C PRO A 600 -24.80 -31.15 -9.51
N ALA A 601 -25.90 -30.51 -9.88
CA ALA A 601 -26.45 -29.40 -9.13
C ALA A 601 -26.75 -29.79 -7.68
N PRO A 602 -26.28 -29.03 -6.67
CA PRO A 602 -26.56 -29.29 -5.25
C PRO A 602 -28.04 -29.21 -4.93
N ALA A 603 -28.48 -30.02 -3.97
CA ALA A 603 -29.87 -30.08 -3.52
C ALA A 603 -30.19 -29.18 -2.31
N GLY A 604 -29.19 -28.54 -1.71
CA GLY A 604 -29.36 -27.47 -0.73
C GLY A 604 -29.25 -27.86 0.75
N HIS A 605 -28.53 -28.94 1.10
CA HIS A 605 -28.17 -29.20 2.50
C HIS A 605 -26.88 -28.43 2.86
N VAL A 606 -26.96 -27.48 3.81
CA VAL A 606 -25.83 -26.60 4.14
C VAL A 606 -25.25 -26.95 5.49
N VAL A 607 -23.92 -27.08 5.58
CA VAL A 607 -23.20 -27.35 6.84
C VAL A 607 -22.05 -26.36 7.03
N PHE A 608 -22.06 -25.65 8.15
CA PHE A 608 -20.91 -24.93 8.69
C PHE A 608 -20.23 -25.84 9.70
N ASP A 609 -18.96 -26.18 9.49
CA ASP A 609 -18.20 -27.02 10.42
C ASP A 609 -17.02 -26.22 11.01
N ARG A 610 -17.12 -25.89 12.31
CA ARG A 610 -16.10 -25.21 13.11
C ARG A 610 -15.50 -23.98 12.40
N VAL A 611 -16.37 -23.18 11.79
CA VAL A 611 -15.97 -22.01 11.01
C VAL A 611 -15.35 -20.95 11.92
N ARG A 612 -14.16 -20.47 11.53
CA ARG A 612 -13.48 -19.33 12.15
C ARG A 612 -13.32 -18.24 11.09
N PHE A 613 -13.68 -17.01 11.47
CA PHE A 613 -13.60 -15.88 10.56
C PHE A 613 -13.50 -14.54 11.30
N GLY A 614 -12.70 -13.62 10.78
CA GLY A 614 -12.61 -12.22 11.15
C GLY A 614 -12.33 -11.33 9.93
N TYR A 615 -12.91 -10.13 9.91
CA TYR A 615 -12.67 -9.14 8.84
C TYR A 615 -11.25 -8.53 8.91
N SER A 616 -10.63 -8.59 10.09
CA SER A 616 -9.23 -8.23 10.31
C SER A 616 -8.53 -9.37 11.08
N PRO A 617 -7.20 -9.52 10.94
CA PRO A 617 -6.45 -10.57 11.61
C PRO A 617 -6.60 -10.56 13.14
N ASP A 618 -6.85 -9.37 13.72
CA ASP A 618 -6.85 -9.13 15.16
C ASP A 618 -8.23 -9.25 15.81
N ARG A 619 -9.29 -9.49 15.03
CA ARG A 619 -10.66 -9.57 15.55
C ARG A 619 -11.45 -10.72 14.95
N GLU A 620 -11.55 -11.82 15.69
CA GLU A 620 -12.39 -12.96 15.32
C GLU A 620 -13.86 -12.59 15.52
N VAL A 621 -14.68 -12.78 14.48
CA VAL A 621 -16.12 -12.51 14.49
C VAL A 621 -16.91 -13.81 14.68
N LEU A 622 -16.42 -14.92 14.12
CA LEU A 622 -16.97 -16.26 14.32
C LEU A 622 -15.88 -17.15 14.92
N ALA A 623 -16.14 -17.69 16.12
CA ALA A 623 -15.22 -18.51 16.88
C ALA A 623 -15.69 -19.98 16.94
N SER A 624 -15.20 -20.82 16.02
CA SER A 624 -15.59 -22.24 15.93
C SER A 624 -17.11 -22.45 15.74
N PHE A 625 -17.71 -21.65 14.85
CA PHE A 625 -19.15 -21.67 14.59
C PHE A 625 -19.55 -22.92 13.79
N SER A 626 -20.53 -23.69 14.29
CA SER A 626 -21.05 -24.87 13.61
C SER A 626 -22.58 -24.80 13.54
N LEU A 627 -23.12 -24.94 12.31
CA LEU A 627 -24.56 -24.89 12.05
C LEU A 627 -24.90 -25.79 10.87
N THR A 628 -26.00 -26.50 10.96
CA THR A 628 -26.57 -27.27 9.85
C THR A 628 -27.94 -26.72 9.49
N LEU A 629 -28.16 -26.38 8.22
CA LEU A 629 -29.42 -25.98 7.64
C LEU A 629 -30.03 -27.22 6.95
N ALA A 630 -31.14 -27.72 7.47
CA ALA A 630 -31.83 -28.84 6.90
C ALA A 630 -32.49 -28.42 5.58
N ARG A 631 -32.50 -29.33 4.60
CA ARG A 631 -33.11 -29.07 3.29
C ARG A 631 -34.59 -28.70 3.39
N GLY A 632 -34.99 -27.63 2.73
CA GLY A 632 -36.36 -27.18 2.64
C GLY A 632 -36.92 -26.58 3.93
N THR A 633 -36.04 -26.19 4.87
CA THR A 633 -36.43 -25.54 6.14
C THR A 633 -35.98 -24.10 6.24
N VAL A 634 -36.71 -23.31 7.00
CA VAL A 634 -36.35 -21.92 7.33
C VAL A 634 -35.63 -21.90 8.68
N THR A 635 -34.35 -21.51 8.67
CA THR A 635 -33.55 -21.30 9.86
C THR A 635 -33.35 -19.80 10.06
N ALA A 636 -33.86 -19.24 11.15
CA ALA A 636 -33.69 -17.84 11.51
C ALA A 636 -32.49 -17.67 12.46
N VAL A 637 -31.69 -16.63 12.24
CA VAL A 637 -30.60 -16.24 13.12
C VAL A 637 -30.88 -14.89 13.74
N VAL A 638 -30.93 -14.85 15.05
CA VAL A 638 -31.23 -13.66 15.87
C VAL A 638 -30.12 -13.43 16.91
N GLY A 639 -30.08 -12.24 17.51
CA GLY A 639 -29.08 -11.88 18.53
C GLY A 639 -28.72 -10.40 18.51
N PRO A 640 -27.92 -9.92 19.45
CA PRO A 640 -27.50 -8.52 19.51
C PRO A 640 -26.75 -8.05 18.28
N SER A 641 -26.68 -6.72 18.10
CA SER A 641 -25.85 -6.14 17.02
C SER A 641 -24.38 -6.50 17.25
N GLY A 642 -23.69 -6.88 16.18
CA GLY A 642 -22.29 -7.32 16.27
C GLY A 642 -22.07 -8.79 16.64
N ALA A 643 -23.11 -9.59 16.87
CA ALA A 643 -22.99 -11.03 17.18
C ALA A 643 -22.46 -11.90 16.02
N GLY A 644 -22.29 -11.37 14.81
CA GLY A 644 -21.79 -12.10 13.65
C GLY A 644 -22.86 -12.65 12.70
N LYS A 645 -24.13 -12.27 12.87
CA LYS A 645 -25.26 -12.77 12.07
C LYS A 645 -25.08 -12.58 10.56
N SER A 646 -24.86 -11.35 10.09
CA SER A 646 -24.66 -11.05 8.66
C SER A 646 -23.38 -11.68 8.12
N THR A 647 -22.39 -11.95 8.99
CA THR A 647 -21.18 -12.67 8.62
C THR A 647 -21.47 -14.12 8.22
N VAL A 648 -22.42 -14.80 8.88
CA VAL A 648 -22.84 -16.17 8.51
C VAL A 648 -23.43 -16.18 7.10
N GLY A 649 -24.31 -15.23 6.78
CA GLY A 649 -24.88 -15.06 5.43
C GLY A 649 -23.80 -14.74 4.37
N ALA A 650 -22.89 -13.83 4.70
CA ALA A 650 -21.79 -13.43 3.82
C ALA A 650 -20.84 -14.60 3.50
N LEU A 651 -20.58 -15.48 4.46
CA LEU A 651 -19.76 -16.68 4.25
C LEU A 651 -20.49 -17.72 3.40
N LEU A 652 -21.80 -17.94 3.60
CA LEU A 652 -22.58 -18.86 2.79
C LEU A 652 -22.66 -18.41 1.32
N ALA A 653 -22.81 -17.11 1.10
CA ALA A 653 -22.76 -16.52 -0.25
C ALA A 653 -21.34 -16.39 -0.80
N ARG A 654 -20.32 -16.83 -0.04
CA ARG A 654 -18.89 -16.75 -0.39
C ARG A 654 -18.44 -15.33 -0.76
N LEU A 655 -19.00 -14.32 -0.09
CA LEU A 655 -18.46 -12.96 -0.19
C LEU A 655 -17.05 -12.88 0.44
N TRP A 656 -16.79 -13.82 1.37
CA TRP A 656 -15.52 -14.06 2.06
C TRP A 656 -15.30 -15.56 2.21
N ASP A 657 -14.04 -16.00 2.19
CA ASP A 657 -13.69 -17.38 2.53
C ASP A 657 -13.40 -17.51 4.04
N PRO A 658 -13.82 -18.60 4.70
CA PRO A 658 -13.50 -18.83 6.11
C PRO A 658 -11.99 -19.02 6.31
N GLN A 659 -11.45 -18.48 7.42
CA GLN A 659 -10.04 -18.60 7.81
C GLN A 659 -9.73 -19.95 8.47
N GLY A 660 -10.76 -20.63 8.98
CA GLY A 660 -10.68 -21.99 9.53
C GLY A 660 -12.03 -22.69 9.46
N GLY A 661 -12.01 -24.00 9.47
CA GLY A 661 -13.22 -24.80 9.24
C GLY A 661 -13.66 -24.80 7.79
N SER A 662 -14.93 -25.16 7.54
CA SER A 662 -15.51 -25.23 6.19
C SER A 662 -16.98 -24.89 6.16
N VAL A 663 -17.45 -24.37 5.03
CA VAL A 663 -18.87 -24.24 4.68
C VAL A 663 -19.10 -25.14 3.48
N SER A 664 -20.04 -26.07 3.57
CA SER A 664 -20.33 -27.02 2.50
C SER A 664 -21.80 -27.06 2.13
N ILE A 665 -22.07 -27.33 0.85
CA ILE A 665 -23.42 -27.56 0.33
C ILE A 665 -23.45 -28.96 -0.26
N ASP A 666 -24.32 -29.83 0.28
CA ASP A 666 -24.42 -31.24 -0.05
C ASP A 666 -23.06 -31.97 -0.01
N GLY A 667 -22.23 -31.63 0.99
CA GLY A 667 -20.92 -32.23 1.22
C GLY A 667 -19.80 -31.66 0.36
N THR A 668 -20.07 -30.70 -0.53
CA THR A 668 -19.05 -29.98 -1.30
C THR A 668 -18.71 -28.68 -0.61
N ASP A 669 -17.43 -28.45 -0.29
CA ASP A 669 -16.97 -27.16 0.23
C ASP A 669 -17.22 -26.05 -0.79
N ILE A 670 -17.79 -24.94 -0.35
CA ILE A 670 -18.07 -23.79 -1.25
C ILE A 670 -16.80 -23.24 -1.90
N ARG A 671 -15.63 -23.48 -1.30
CA ARG A 671 -14.33 -23.08 -1.86
C ARG A 671 -13.96 -23.89 -3.10
N ASP A 672 -14.48 -25.11 -3.23
CA ASP A 672 -14.28 -25.99 -4.37
C ASP A 672 -15.36 -25.85 -5.45
N MET A 673 -16.40 -25.03 -5.20
CA MET A 673 -17.43 -24.71 -6.19
C MET A 673 -16.98 -23.56 -7.07
N THR A 674 -17.35 -23.61 -8.37
CA THR A 674 -17.18 -22.46 -9.25
C THR A 674 -18.18 -21.36 -8.89
N GLN A 675 -17.93 -20.14 -9.38
CA GLN A 675 -18.85 -19.03 -9.17
C GLN A 675 -20.24 -19.32 -9.76
N ASP A 676 -20.28 -19.91 -10.95
CA ASP A 676 -21.55 -20.26 -11.62
C ASP A 676 -22.30 -21.37 -10.85
N GLU A 677 -21.61 -22.43 -10.39
CA GLU A 677 -22.22 -23.48 -9.56
C GLU A 677 -22.75 -22.92 -8.24
N LEU A 678 -22.01 -22.07 -7.58
CA LEU A 678 -22.40 -21.47 -6.30
C LEU A 678 -23.65 -20.61 -6.46
N TYR A 679 -23.66 -19.67 -7.42
CA TYR A 679 -24.78 -18.74 -7.60
C TYR A 679 -25.98 -19.34 -8.36
N ALA A 680 -25.80 -20.49 -9.01
CA ALA A 680 -26.94 -21.33 -9.41
C ALA A 680 -27.58 -22.08 -8.22
N THR A 681 -26.86 -22.15 -7.08
CA THR A 681 -27.32 -22.86 -5.87
C THR A 681 -27.78 -21.90 -4.78
N VAL A 682 -27.11 -20.76 -4.58
CA VAL A 682 -27.34 -19.82 -3.50
C VAL A 682 -27.73 -18.45 -4.04
N THR A 683 -28.87 -17.95 -3.62
CA THR A 683 -29.27 -16.56 -3.83
C THR A 683 -29.19 -15.81 -2.51
N ILE A 684 -28.66 -14.57 -2.54
CA ILE A 684 -28.63 -13.66 -1.39
C ILE A 684 -29.47 -12.41 -1.65
N LEU A 685 -30.33 -12.07 -0.70
CA LEU A 685 -31.02 -10.80 -0.60
C LEU A 685 -30.41 -9.99 0.54
N LEU A 686 -29.65 -8.97 0.17
CA LEU A 686 -29.03 -8.05 1.11
C LEU A 686 -30.03 -7.01 1.58
N GLN A 687 -29.76 -6.40 2.75
CA GLN A 687 -30.55 -5.34 3.34
C GLN A 687 -30.77 -4.15 2.38
N ASP A 688 -29.74 -3.76 1.66
CA ASP A 688 -29.78 -2.70 0.64
C ASP A 688 -29.64 -3.32 -0.76
N VAL A 689 -30.78 -3.43 -1.45
CA VAL A 689 -30.82 -4.02 -2.81
C VAL A 689 -30.25 -3.06 -3.81
N GLN A 690 -29.11 -3.42 -4.38
CA GLN A 690 -28.47 -2.68 -5.45
C GLN A 690 -29.11 -3.01 -6.81
N LEU A 691 -29.53 -1.97 -7.51
CA LEU A 691 -30.00 -2.06 -8.89
C LEU A 691 -28.96 -1.46 -9.83
N ILE A 692 -28.78 -2.10 -10.98
CA ILE A 692 -27.87 -1.63 -12.03
C ILE A 692 -28.58 -0.57 -12.86
N HIS A 693 -27.84 0.39 -13.40
CA HIS A 693 -28.34 1.43 -14.30
C HIS A 693 -28.69 0.85 -15.67
N THR A 694 -29.76 0.08 -15.72
CA THR A 694 -30.34 -0.55 -16.90
C THR A 694 -31.86 -0.62 -16.74
N THR A 695 -32.58 -1.29 -17.61
CA THR A 695 -34.02 -1.44 -17.51
C THR A 695 -34.46 -2.24 -16.28
N ILE A 696 -35.70 -2.06 -15.84
CA ILE A 696 -36.27 -2.89 -14.76
C ILE A 696 -36.32 -4.35 -15.17
N ARG A 697 -36.65 -4.62 -16.46
CA ARG A 697 -36.62 -5.96 -17.06
C ARG A 697 -35.25 -6.61 -16.86
N ASP A 698 -34.17 -5.95 -17.25
CA ASP A 698 -32.82 -6.47 -17.13
C ASP A 698 -32.38 -6.63 -15.67
N ASN A 699 -32.82 -5.74 -14.78
CA ASN A 699 -32.57 -5.86 -13.35
C ASN A 699 -33.24 -7.11 -12.75
N ILE A 700 -34.44 -7.48 -13.17
CA ILE A 700 -35.11 -8.71 -12.73
C ILE A 700 -34.44 -9.94 -13.37
N ALA A 701 -34.12 -9.88 -14.68
CA ALA A 701 -33.52 -10.96 -15.45
C ALA A 701 -32.00 -11.13 -15.21
N LEU A 702 -31.38 -10.35 -14.32
CA LEU A 702 -29.94 -10.28 -14.13
C LEU A 702 -29.29 -11.67 -13.89
N THR A 703 -29.98 -12.57 -13.17
CA THR A 703 -29.50 -13.94 -12.88
C THR A 703 -29.96 -14.97 -13.91
N ALA A 704 -30.87 -14.60 -14.80
CA ALA A 704 -31.41 -15.45 -15.84
C ALA A 704 -31.57 -14.63 -17.14
N PRO A 705 -30.46 -14.29 -17.85
CA PRO A 705 -30.47 -13.39 -19.00
C PRO A 705 -31.35 -13.91 -20.16
N ASP A 706 -31.51 -15.23 -20.26
CA ASP A 706 -32.33 -15.91 -21.30
C ASP A 706 -33.82 -16.04 -20.90
N ALA A 707 -34.26 -15.45 -19.77
CA ALA A 707 -35.66 -15.53 -19.34
C ALA A 707 -36.59 -14.79 -20.33
N THR A 708 -37.73 -15.42 -20.59
CA THR A 708 -38.76 -14.78 -21.46
C THR A 708 -39.45 -13.65 -20.70
N ASP A 709 -40.13 -12.76 -21.46
CA ASP A 709 -40.89 -11.64 -20.87
C ASP A 709 -42.00 -12.14 -19.96
N GLU A 710 -42.61 -13.30 -20.30
CA GLU A 710 -43.65 -13.92 -19.47
C GLU A 710 -43.08 -14.39 -18.11
N GLN A 711 -41.87 -14.93 -18.12
CA GLN A 711 -41.20 -15.35 -16.88
C GLN A 711 -40.84 -14.16 -16.00
N VAL A 712 -40.33 -13.08 -16.58
CA VAL A 712 -40.02 -11.82 -15.87
C VAL A 712 -41.31 -11.22 -15.28
N VAL A 713 -42.38 -11.16 -16.03
CA VAL A 713 -43.70 -10.66 -15.57
C VAL A 713 -44.27 -11.55 -14.48
N ALA A 714 -44.14 -12.88 -14.60
CA ALA A 714 -44.60 -13.82 -13.58
C ALA A 714 -43.83 -13.62 -12.26
N ALA A 715 -42.49 -13.47 -12.32
CA ALA A 715 -41.67 -13.17 -11.16
C ALA A 715 -42.03 -11.81 -10.50
N ALA A 716 -42.26 -10.79 -11.30
CA ALA A 716 -42.70 -9.46 -10.83
C ALA A 716 -44.08 -9.48 -10.17
N ARG A 717 -45.02 -10.29 -10.68
CA ARG A 717 -46.32 -10.50 -10.05
C ARG A 717 -46.21 -11.23 -8.72
N ALA A 718 -45.41 -12.28 -8.67
CA ALA A 718 -45.17 -13.04 -7.44
C ALA A 718 -44.45 -12.18 -6.38
N ALA A 719 -43.65 -11.19 -6.79
CA ALA A 719 -43.02 -10.21 -5.91
C ALA A 719 -43.90 -8.97 -5.61
N ASN A 720 -45.14 -8.93 -6.00
CA ASN A 720 -46.08 -7.80 -5.82
C ASN A 720 -45.55 -6.45 -6.33
N ILE A 721 -44.78 -6.44 -7.44
CA ILE A 721 -44.19 -5.20 -8.01
C ILE A 721 -44.70 -4.91 -9.45
N HIS A 722 -45.38 -5.84 -10.08
CA HIS A 722 -45.88 -5.72 -11.47
C HIS A 722 -46.70 -4.46 -11.73
N ASP A 723 -47.71 -4.20 -10.89
CA ASP A 723 -48.60 -3.05 -11.10
C ASP A 723 -47.87 -1.73 -10.89
N THR A 724 -46.92 -1.68 -9.96
CA THR A 724 -46.04 -0.51 -9.80
C THR A 724 -45.19 -0.25 -11.05
N ILE A 725 -44.60 -1.32 -11.60
CA ILE A 725 -43.82 -1.21 -12.86
C ILE A 725 -44.70 -0.71 -14.01
N MET A 726 -45.89 -1.26 -14.16
CA MET A 726 -46.81 -0.86 -15.24
C MET A 726 -47.32 0.59 -15.14
N ASN A 727 -47.30 1.17 -13.95
CA ASN A 727 -47.63 2.58 -13.72
C ASN A 727 -46.49 3.54 -14.08
N LEU A 728 -45.28 3.03 -14.33
CA LEU A 728 -44.18 3.85 -14.84
C LEU A 728 -44.33 4.16 -16.32
N PRO A 729 -43.87 5.34 -16.82
CA PRO A 729 -44.10 5.76 -18.21
C PRO A 729 -43.64 4.75 -19.26
N GLU A 730 -42.56 4.01 -19.01
CA GLU A 730 -41.95 3.05 -19.95
C GLU A 730 -42.13 1.59 -19.45
N GLY A 731 -42.89 1.36 -18.37
CA GLY A 731 -43.14 0.04 -17.81
C GLY A 731 -41.82 -0.70 -17.48
N TYR A 732 -41.69 -1.93 -17.96
CA TYR A 732 -40.50 -2.75 -17.79
C TYR A 732 -39.24 -2.21 -18.47
N ASP A 733 -39.36 -1.35 -19.50
CA ASP A 733 -38.25 -0.73 -20.20
C ASP A 733 -37.74 0.53 -19.47
N THR A 734 -38.37 0.91 -18.37
CA THR A 734 -37.93 2.03 -17.54
C THR A 734 -36.49 1.79 -17.05
N VAL A 735 -35.58 2.69 -17.38
CA VAL A 735 -34.19 2.66 -16.90
C VAL A 735 -34.16 3.16 -15.47
N VAL A 736 -33.58 2.33 -14.59
CA VAL A 736 -33.42 2.64 -13.17
C VAL A 736 -32.36 3.72 -13.00
N THR A 737 -32.78 4.91 -12.52
CA THR A 737 -31.89 6.01 -12.13
C THR A 737 -32.13 6.32 -10.66
N GLY A 738 -31.04 6.43 -9.86
CA GLY A 738 -30.93 6.68 -8.43
C GLY A 738 -32.20 6.78 -7.56
N ASP A 739 -33.09 7.76 -7.80
CA ASP A 739 -34.18 8.13 -6.89
C ASP A 739 -35.60 7.84 -7.42
N ARG A 740 -35.74 7.10 -8.51
CA ARG A 740 -37.05 6.83 -9.11
C ARG A 740 -37.87 5.77 -8.39
N LEU A 741 -37.24 4.93 -7.55
CA LEU A 741 -37.88 3.83 -6.83
C LEU A 741 -37.69 3.99 -5.33
N SER A 742 -38.77 3.77 -4.57
CA SER A 742 -38.71 3.70 -3.11
C SER A 742 -37.88 2.51 -2.62
N GLY A 743 -37.47 2.51 -1.35
CA GLY A 743 -36.74 1.40 -0.74
C GLY A 743 -37.50 0.07 -0.85
N GLY A 744 -38.82 0.07 -0.56
CA GLY A 744 -39.66 -1.10 -0.67
C GLY A 744 -39.84 -1.60 -2.12
N GLU A 745 -39.90 -0.71 -3.12
CA GLU A 745 -39.98 -1.10 -4.53
C GLU A 745 -38.67 -1.74 -5.00
N ARG A 746 -37.51 -1.17 -4.65
CA ARG A 746 -36.19 -1.78 -4.92
C ARG A 746 -36.10 -3.18 -4.33
N GLN A 747 -36.59 -3.36 -3.10
CA GLN A 747 -36.57 -4.64 -2.42
C GLN A 747 -37.45 -5.67 -3.12
N ARG A 748 -38.69 -5.31 -3.56
CA ARG A 748 -39.54 -6.20 -4.34
C ARG A 748 -38.95 -6.57 -5.69
N ILE A 749 -38.20 -5.68 -6.34
CA ILE A 749 -37.42 -6.03 -7.56
C ILE A 749 -36.34 -7.07 -7.21
N GLY A 750 -35.64 -6.92 -6.08
CA GLY A 750 -34.69 -7.93 -5.59
C GLY A 750 -35.32 -9.29 -5.32
N ILE A 751 -36.54 -9.32 -4.75
CA ILE A 751 -37.31 -10.54 -4.54
C ILE A 751 -37.73 -11.14 -5.90
N ALA A 752 -38.18 -10.36 -6.86
CA ALA A 752 -38.51 -10.82 -8.23
C ALA A 752 -37.28 -11.47 -8.90
N ARG A 753 -36.08 -10.88 -8.74
CA ARG A 753 -34.81 -11.45 -9.19
C ARG A 753 -34.52 -12.81 -8.54
N ALA A 754 -34.72 -12.90 -7.21
CA ALA A 754 -34.51 -14.15 -6.47
C ALA A 754 -35.51 -15.25 -6.85
N LEU A 755 -36.75 -14.89 -7.11
CA LEU A 755 -37.81 -15.81 -7.60
C LEU A 755 -37.50 -16.35 -8.98
N LEU A 756 -37.00 -15.49 -9.88
CA LEU A 756 -36.62 -15.86 -11.25
C LEU A 756 -35.37 -16.75 -11.27
N ALA A 757 -34.43 -16.53 -10.33
CA ALA A 757 -33.20 -17.34 -10.19
C ALA A 757 -33.50 -18.79 -9.81
N ASP A 758 -34.61 -19.04 -9.07
CA ASP A 758 -35.10 -20.35 -8.64
C ASP A 758 -34.06 -21.26 -7.95
N THR A 759 -33.23 -20.70 -7.08
CA THR A 759 -32.14 -21.40 -6.39
C THR A 759 -32.65 -22.22 -5.19
N PRO A 760 -32.03 -23.37 -4.87
CA PRO A 760 -32.45 -24.23 -3.74
C PRO A 760 -32.10 -23.66 -2.36
N VAL A 761 -31.14 -22.72 -2.26
CA VAL A 761 -30.72 -22.05 -1.02
C VAL A 761 -30.91 -20.55 -1.13
N VAL A 762 -31.54 -19.95 -0.12
CA VAL A 762 -31.79 -18.50 -0.06
C VAL A 762 -31.24 -17.93 1.25
N VAL A 763 -30.47 -16.87 1.14
CA VAL A 763 -29.98 -16.07 2.27
C VAL A 763 -30.74 -14.75 2.28
N LEU A 764 -31.41 -14.44 3.39
CA LEU A 764 -32.13 -13.18 3.60
C LEU A 764 -31.44 -12.39 4.72
N ASP A 765 -30.95 -11.19 4.41
CA ASP A 765 -30.40 -10.27 5.41
C ASP A 765 -31.32 -9.03 5.51
N GLU A 766 -32.07 -8.96 6.60
CA GLU A 766 -32.95 -7.82 6.97
C GLU A 766 -33.95 -7.36 5.89
N ALA A 767 -34.67 -8.25 5.26
CA ALA A 767 -35.52 -7.95 4.10
C ALA A 767 -36.70 -6.95 4.33
N THR A 768 -36.94 -6.38 5.52
CA THR A 768 -38.10 -5.50 5.81
C THR A 768 -37.74 -4.18 6.52
N ALA A 769 -36.48 -3.80 6.68
CA ALA A 769 -36.06 -2.75 7.61
C ALA A 769 -36.49 -1.31 7.23
N SER A 770 -36.82 -1.03 5.98
CA SER A 770 -37.00 0.35 5.45
C SER A 770 -38.35 0.57 4.75
N ALA A 771 -39.36 -0.31 4.96
CA ALA A 771 -40.62 -0.23 4.24
C ALA A 771 -41.73 0.44 5.11
N ASP A 772 -42.62 1.22 4.48
CA ASP A 772 -43.88 1.66 5.06
C ASP A 772 -44.79 0.47 5.28
N PRO A 773 -45.89 0.57 6.12
CA PRO A 773 -46.75 -0.56 6.46
C PRO A 773 -47.37 -1.29 5.26
N ASP A 774 -47.75 -0.57 4.22
CA ASP A 774 -48.35 -1.16 3.00
C ASP A 774 -47.30 -1.90 2.17
N SER A 775 -46.10 -1.35 2.05
CA SER A 775 -44.97 -1.99 1.41
C SER A 775 -44.45 -3.20 2.22
N GLU A 776 -44.49 -3.14 3.55
CA GLU A 776 -44.08 -4.25 4.43
C GLU A 776 -44.95 -5.48 4.20
N TRP A 777 -46.28 -5.32 4.15
CA TRP A 777 -47.22 -6.42 3.85
C TRP A 777 -46.97 -7.05 2.47
N ALA A 778 -46.73 -6.22 1.44
CA ALA A 778 -46.45 -6.69 0.10
C ALA A 778 -45.12 -7.46 0.04
N ILE A 779 -44.08 -7.01 0.78
CA ILE A 779 -42.78 -7.67 0.89
C ILE A 779 -42.92 -9.02 1.61
N LEU A 780 -43.64 -9.07 2.73
CA LEU A 780 -43.86 -10.31 3.49
C LEU A 780 -44.60 -11.35 2.67
N THR A 781 -45.62 -10.97 1.90
CA THR A 781 -46.35 -11.86 0.97
C THR A 781 -45.46 -12.41 -0.13
N ALA A 782 -44.60 -11.55 -0.69
CA ALA A 782 -43.59 -11.95 -1.70
C ALA A 782 -42.52 -12.89 -1.12
N LEU A 783 -42.09 -12.64 0.11
CA LEU A 783 -41.14 -13.51 0.82
C LEU A 783 -41.74 -14.87 1.10
N ASP A 784 -42.99 -14.95 1.57
CA ASP A 784 -43.67 -16.24 1.79
C ASP A 784 -43.69 -17.10 0.52
N THR A 785 -43.87 -16.47 -0.63
CA THR A 785 -43.76 -17.16 -1.95
C THR A 785 -42.34 -17.62 -2.25
N LEU A 786 -41.31 -16.80 -1.94
CA LEU A 786 -39.90 -17.13 -2.15
C LEU A 786 -39.43 -18.26 -1.25
N LEU A 787 -39.91 -18.35 -0.01
CA LEU A 787 -39.41 -19.29 1.00
C LEU A 787 -39.90 -20.72 0.79
N LYS A 788 -41.05 -20.94 0.10
CA LYS A 788 -41.69 -22.25 -0.05
C LYS A 788 -40.80 -23.29 -0.69
N GLY A 789 -40.50 -24.37 0.05
CA GLY A 789 -39.74 -25.53 -0.42
C GLY A 789 -38.22 -25.31 -0.59
N ARG A 790 -37.69 -24.16 -0.20
CA ARG A 790 -36.25 -23.83 -0.25
C ARG A 790 -35.60 -23.93 1.12
N THR A 791 -34.30 -24.15 1.13
CA THR A 791 -33.48 -24.03 2.35
C THR A 791 -33.16 -22.57 2.59
N VAL A 792 -33.60 -22.03 3.72
CA VAL A 792 -33.49 -20.60 3.98
C VAL A 792 -32.66 -20.31 5.22
N LEU A 793 -31.68 -19.42 5.07
CA LEU A 793 -31.01 -18.75 6.17
C LEU A 793 -31.54 -17.32 6.27
N MET A 794 -32.32 -17.02 7.31
CA MET A 794 -32.90 -15.72 7.55
C MET A 794 -32.15 -15.00 8.69
N ILE A 795 -31.56 -13.85 8.41
CA ILE A 795 -30.98 -12.98 9.42
C ILE A 795 -31.98 -11.89 9.72
N ALA A 796 -32.48 -11.87 10.96
CA ALA A 796 -33.57 -10.99 11.31
C ALA A 796 -33.20 -10.05 12.48
N HIS A 797 -33.66 -8.81 12.35
CA HIS A 797 -33.65 -7.81 13.41
C HIS A 797 -35.02 -7.57 14.00
N ARG A 798 -36.10 -7.95 13.29
CA ARG A 798 -37.49 -7.92 13.79
C ARG A 798 -37.91 -9.32 14.19
N LEU A 799 -38.17 -9.52 15.50
CA LEU A 799 -38.44 -10.86 16.06
C LEU A 799 -39.77 -11.45 15.59
N HIS A 800 -40.78 -10.61 15.26
CA HIS A 800 -42.07 -11.10 14.79
C HIS A 800 -42.00 -11.83 13.44
N THR A 801 -40.98 -11.54 12.61
CA THR A 801 -40.80 -12.18 11.30
C THR A 801 -40.19 -13.58 11.40
N VAL A 802 -39.65 -13.98 12.56
CA VAL A 802 -39.00 -15.28 12.78
C VAL A 802 -39.81 -16.26 13.60
N ALA A 803 -40.95 -15.85 14.12
CA ALA A 803 -41.78 -16.69 14.98
C ALA A 803 -42.25 -18.00 14.29
N ASP A 804 -42.50 -17.94 12.98
CA ASP A 804 -42.93 -19.09 12.16
C ASP A 804 -41.77 -19.87 11.55
N ALA A 805 -40.49 -19.56 11.88
CA ALA A 805 -39.36 -20.30 11.40
C ALA A 805 -39.30 -21.72 11.97
N ASP A 806 -38.89 -22.70 11.16
CA ASP A 806 -38.71 -24.10 11.57
C ASP A 806 -37.69 -24.25 12.70
N ARG A 807 -36.68 -23.37 12.69
CA ARG A 807 -35.61 -23.30 13.69
C ARG A 807 -35.12 -21.87 13.89
N ILE A 808 -34.96 -21.49 15.14
CA ILE A 808 -34.37 -20.19 15.53
C ILE A 808 -33.02 -20.48 16.20
N ILE A 809 -31.99 -19.73 15.82
CA ILE A 809 -30.65 -19.77 16.38
C ILE A 809 -30.38 -18.41 17.02
N VAL A 810 -30.03 -18.42 18.30
CA VAL A 810 -29.59 -17.21 19.00
C VAL A 810 -28.07 -17.16 18.98
N MET A 811 -27.54 -16.08 18.46
CA MET A 811 -26.09 -15.86 18.40
C MET A 811 -25.67 -14.77 19.38
N ASP A 812 -24.58 -15.04 20.09
CA ASP A 812 -23.87 -14.04 20.88
C ASP A 812 -22.34 -14.25 20.74
N HIS A 813 -21.59 -13.15 20.56
CA HIS A 813 -20.13 -13.16 20.39
C HIS A 813 -19.61 -14.25 19.44
N GLY A 814 -20.24 -14.41 18.26
CA GLY A 814 -19.83 -15.35 17.22
C GLY A 814 -20.10 -16.83 17.52
N ARG A 815 -20.93 -17.14 18.54
CA ARG A 815 -21.28 -18.50 18.94
C ARG A 815 -22.79 -18.66 19.02
N ILE A 816 -23.27 -19.87 18.87
CA ILE A 816 -24.68 -20.22 19.11
C ILE A 816 -24.86 -20.45 20.61
N THR A 817 -25.77 -19.67 21.24
CA THR A 817 -26.11 -19.77 22.65
C THR A 817 -27.38 -20.56 22.86
N GLU A 818 -28.41 -20.39 22.00
CA GLU A 818 -29.67 -21.07 22.09
C GLU A 818 -30.13 -21.54 20.70
N SER A 819 -30.90 -22.62 20.64
CA SER A 819 -31.43 -23.14 19.38
C SER A 819 -32.74 -23.93 19.67
N GLY A 820 -33.82 -23.61 18.98
CA GLY A 820 -35.11 -24.27 19.13
C GLY A 820 -36.20 -23.63 18.27
N ARG A 821 -37.44 -23.98 18.49
CA ARG A 821 -38.61 -23.31 17.94
C ARG A 821 -39.02 -22.13 18.83
N HIS A 822 -39.83 -21.23 18.29
CA HIS A 822 -40.31 -20.06 19.01
C HIS A 822 -40.86 -20.39 20.40
N ASP A 823 -41.81 -21.32 20.47
CA ASP A 823 -42.47 -21.70 21.73
C ASP A 823 -41.50 -22.34 22.73
N GLU A 824 -40.55 -23.14 22.26
CA GLU A 824 -39.50 -23.76 23.07
C GLU A 824 -38.56 -22.73 23.69
N LEU A 825 -38.15 -21.73 22.91
CA LEU A 825 -37.21 -20.69 23.33
C LEU A 825 -37.89 -19.66 24.26
N ILE A 826 -39.21 -19.40 24.09
CA ILE A 826 -39.97 -18.56 25.01
C ILE A 826 -40.11 -19.30 26.35
N ALA A 827 -40.43 -20.60 26.32
CA ALA A 827 -40.60 -21.40 27.53
C ALA A 827 -39.30 -21.61 28.32
N ALA A 828 -38.13 -21.50 27.62
CA ALA A 828 -36.83 -21.60 28.26
C ALA A 828 -36.40 -20.35 29.03
N GLU A 829 -37.14 -19.23 28.92
CA GLU A 829 -36.88 -17.93 29.59
C GLU A 829 -35.44 -17.40 29.42
N GLY A 830 -34.82 -17.72 28.26
CA GLY A 830 -33.43 -17.39 27.93
C GLY A 830 -33.24 -16.01 27.28
N THR A 831 -32.15 -15.88 26.54
CA THR A 831 -31.79 -14.66 25.79
C THR A 831 -32.87 -14.34 24.75
N TYR A 832 -33.41 -15.36 24.07
CA TYR A 832 -34.51 -15.19 23.09
C TYR A 832 -35.76 -14.58 23.73
N ALA A 833 -36.21 -15.13 24.83
CA ALA A 833 -37.37 -14.63 25.53
C ALA A 833 -37.19 -13.17 26.01
N SER A 834 -36.00 -12.86 26.53
CA SER A 834 -35.64 -11.49 26.93
C SER A 834 -35.58 -10.50 25.74
N LEU A 835 -35.15 -10.94 24.54
CA LEU A 835 -35.18 -10.14 23.33
C LEU A 835 -36.61 -9.92 22.85
N TRP A 836 -37.46 -10.94 22.94
CA TRP A 836 -38.86 -10.91 22.56
C TRP A 836 -39.66 -9.94 23.43
N ASP A 837 -39.53 -9.99 24.74
CA ASP A 837 -40.20 -9.10 25.69
C ASP A 837 -39.82 -7.63 25.48
N ARG A 838 -38.53 -7.37 25.26
CA ARG A 838 -38.08 -6.01 24.95
C ARG A 838 -38.66 -5.48 23.64
N HIS A 839 -38.84 -6.34 22.66
CA HIS A 839 -39.43 -5.96 21.37
C HIS A 839 -40.91 -5.64 21.51
N GLN A 840 -41.69 -6.45 22.27
CA GLN A 840 -43.11 -6.21 22.57
C GLN A 840 -43.31 -4.92 23.37
N THR A 841 -42.47 -4.65 24.36
CA THR A 841 -42.57 -3.44 25.20
C THR A 841 -42.28 -2.17 24.36
N SER A 842 -41.34 -2.23 23.41
CA SER A 842 -41.06 -1.10 22.52
C SER A 842 -42.16 -0.83 21.49
N THR A 843 -42.92 -1.82 21.10
CA THR A 843 -44.07 -1.69 20.16
C THR A 843 -45.34 -1.13 20.83
N HIS A 844 -45.46 -1.28 22.14
CA HIS A 844 -46.65 -0.80 22.92
C HIS A 844 -46.44 0.57 23.58
N SER A 845 -45.21 1.13 23.56
CA SER A 845 -44.91 2.47 24.07
C SER A 845 -44.96 3.53 22.95
N THR A 846 -46.11 3.65 22.26
CA THR A 846 -46.44 4.89 21.55
C THR A 846 -46.97 5.88 22.62
N PRO A 847 -46.38 7.07 22.79
CA PRO A 847 -46.92 8.07 23.69
C PRO A 847 -48.27 8.53 23.11
N GLU A 848 -49.34 8.40 23.88
CA GLU A 848 -50.56 9.17 23.67
C GLU A 848 -50.19 10.65 23.63
N ALA A 849 -50.46 11.29 22.51
CA ALA A 849 -50.27 12.72 22.31
C ALA A 849 -51.18 13.48 23.29
N HIS A 850 -50.59 14.32 24.13
CA HIS A 850 -51.22 15.51 24.72
C HIS A 850 -50.79 16.78 23.96
#